data_10efc6481a6e4f77a029e8ff1db07e6e
#
_entry.id   10efc6481a6e4f77a029e8ff1db07e6e
#
_cell.length_a   1.000
_cell.length_b   1.000
_cell.length_c   1.000
_cell.angle_alpha   90.00
_cell.angle_beta   90.00
_cell.angle_gamma   90.00
#
_symmetry.space_group_name_H-M   'P 1'
#
loop_
_entity.id
_entity.type
_entity.pdbx_description
1 polymer ?
#
loop_
_entity_poly.entity_id
_entity_poly.type
_entity_poly.pdbx_seq_one_letter_code
_entity_poly.pdbx_strand_id
1 'polypeptide(L)'
;MKRASYYSDVMFNSEDNILIHVKVARLFRLCFCLISFCISEMKGKDVARVLFLALYFSLLFQATHCRLRFSNSFFCCQKLSANSNNFSCWNNTLEQGSFETASQTIENCTQNHHNLCFNVTSITESCPNDISSGSVDVGVKKKIQIGAFVPFLKSDKYGYAAVMKMAIDFINNRSDILQNYTLVLDSEDTKWATGAEAIQAFFNLLNKKNVPVILLGPSNTKSLEPIAEAAPKWKLVQVSYASGSPKFESKLTYPNTYRASPSSTSYSKAKAALIKYYGWNRVAILHQYDPEFFSPTVDKLKKELENYNISIIAVEGFEELGDVSFQMEKLKDLDARIIIGEFSNIGARNVFCEAFRRKMYGSRYAWIIFSESSPGKIFGDAYKFKGTLKCSSDEIGQAANRCIATTKLDIRQDNHQTISGMTSADYRRQLRLLSKQRNPRNDSAYVFDAAWVIALALNASLANNMTYEKLLDRSFREVFSIRDGIQQVDFQGLTGPVRFDQNRERIGTVLLQQNREGKAIRIGQHFTFSGELHIFESQKDKIWEDNIPPKDHTYEAIELMMNPLSLIIIMWLIAVLGVISSLSFLYFNINKGQNRIVKMSSPKLNNVIIVGCILCYTSVILFGLDARFLDMRGYGINCNVRTAVLSMGFSMSFGALFSKTWRVHKIFTAAKTLKKLAIKDLHLLGIVAGLLAVDVIVLSCWIAVDPLEAKELKFEELSRKEQDAIFIPALFHCTCKYKSYFLASLFAYKGLLLLFGLFLAWETRHVSIPALNDSKYIGMSVYNVFVLATIGVIVSIALDGSKYYEAPYAISSLCLIVCTTVTLLLVFVPKIHQFFMKDDNATKQAPSIHSINASRSNTQSHSFICPSPVLVGRHTAFASKATQTDYDAPGSADVCRK
;
A
#
# COMPACT_ATOMS: atom_id res chain seq x y z
N MET A 1 11.41 13.19 -22.02
CA MET A 1 12.88 13.31 -21.91
C MET A 1 13.40 14.02 -20.65
N LYS A 2 12.58 14.71 -19.84
CA LYS A 2 13.02 15.32 -18.55
C LYS A 2 12.80 14.43 -17.31
N ARG A 3 12.20 13.23 -17.44
CA ARG A 3 12.01 12.26 -16.32
C ARG A 3 13.05 11.12 -16.27
N ALA A 4 13.85 10.94 -17.31
CA ALA A 4 14.92 9.93 -17.34
C ALA A 4 16.25 10.41 -16.75
N SER A 5 16.45 11.73 -16.60
CA SER A 5 17.66 12.33 -16.01
C SER A 5 17.67 12.34 -14.48
N TYR A 6 16.48 12.18 -13.84
CA TYR A 6 16.38 12.20 -12.36
C TYR A 6 16.71 10.84 -11.71
N TYR A 7 16.70 9.75 -12.49
CA TYR A 7 16.97 8.40 -12.00
C TYR A 7 18.46 7.99 -12.03
N SER A 8 19.30 8.70 -12.78
CA SER A 8 20.74 8.39 -12.84
C SER A 8 21.56 9.05 -11.73
N ASP A 9 21.09 10.16 -11.16
CA ASP A 9 21.89 10.94 -10.19
C ASP A 9 21.67 10.52 -8.73
N VAL A 10 20.63 9.74 -8.42
CA VAL A 10 20.37 9.22 -7.06
C VAL A 10 21.10 7.91 -6.77
N MET A 11 21.56 7.18 -7.82
CA MET A 11 22.26 5.89 -7.66
C MET A 11 23.79 5.99 -7.55
N PHE A 12 24.38 7.18 -7.68
CA PHE A 12 25.85 7.33 -7.77
C PHE A 12 26.50 8.18 -6.68
N ASN A 13 25.79 8.68 -5.71
CA ASN A 13 26.35 9.50 -4.64
C ASN A 13 26.17 8.88 -3.25
N SER A 14 26.87 7.79 -2.98
CA SER A 14 27.26 7.45 -1.61
C SER A 14 28.70 6.93 -1.63
N GLU A 15 29.59 7.61 -0.94
CA GLU A 15 30.98 7.22 -0.69
C GLU A 15 31.09 5.80 -0.09
N ASP A 16 30.04 5.31 0.56
CA ASP A 16 29.93 3.98 1.11
C ASP A 16 29.95 2.85 0.05
N ASN A 17 29.38 3.04 -1.13
CA ASN A 17 29.42 2.04 -2.20
C ASN A 17 30.84 1.86 -2.78
N ILE A 18 31.60 2.95 -2.87
CA ILE A 18 33.01 2.89 -3.32
C ILE A 18 33.88 2.16 -2.28
N LEU A 19 33.61 2.38 -0.99
CA LEU A 19 34.36 1.76 0.10
C LEU A 19 34.13 0.23 0.15
N ILE A 20 32.95 -0.24 -0.17
CA ILE A 20 32.59 -1.67 -0.20
C ILE A 20 33.22 -2.34 -1.42
N HIS A 21 33.16 -1.74 -2.60
CA HIS A 21 33.85 -2.26 -3.78
C HIS A 21 35.36 -2.32 -3.59
N VAL A 22 35.96 -1.33 -2.92
CA VAL A 22 37.38 -1.35 -2.58
C VAL A 22 37.70 -2.41 -1.52
N LYS A 23 36.86 -2.60 -0.51
CA LYS A 23 37.04 -3.66 0.51
C LYS A 23 36.87 -5.05 -0.10
N VAL A 24 35.87 -5.28 -0.93
CA VAL A 24 35.64 -6.53 -1.65
C VAL A 24 36.80 -6.80 -2.62
N ALA A 25 37.24 -5.81 -3.38
CA ALA A 25 38.41 -5.96 -4.27
C ALA A 25 39.72 -6.24 -3.50
N ARG A 26 39.93 -5.67 -2.30
CA ARG A 26 41.05 -6.00 -1.43
C ARG A 26 40.97 -7.41 -0.87
N LEU A 27 39.81 -7.89 -0.45
CA LEU A 27 39.59 -9.27 -0.06
C LEU A 27 39.87 -10.24 -1.22
N PHE A 28 39.38 -9.91 -2.44
CA PHE A 28 39.70 -10.69 -3.64
C PHE A 28 41.21 -10.74 -3.93
N ARG A 29 41.93 -9.62 -3.80
CA ARG A 29 43.38 -9.59 -3.96
C ARG A 29 44.09 -10.43 -2.87
N LEU A 30 43.63 -10.42 -1.63
CA LEU A 30 44.14 -11.26 -0.56
C LEU A 30 43.87 -12.74 -0.82
N CYS A 31 42.67 -13.13 -1.26
CA CYS A 31 42.38 -14.49 -1.68
C CYS A 31 43.24 -14.92 -2.87
N PHE A 32 43.46 -14.03 -3.84
CA PHE A 32 44.30 -14.31 -5.00
C PHE A 32 45.78 -14.44 -4.60
N CYS A 33 46.30 -13.62 -3.68
CA CYS A 33 47.64 -13.73 -3.13
C CYS A 33 47.86 -15.01 -2.33
N LEU A 34 46.84 -15.43 -1.54
CA LEU A 34 46.92 -16.68 -0.78
C LEU A 34 46.86 -17.90 -1.69
N ILE A 35 46.05 -17.88 -2.74
CA ILE A 35 46.00 -18.92 -3.79
C ILE A 35 47.32 -18.95 -4.57
N SER A 36 47.89 -17.77 -4.89
CA SER A 36 49.18 -17.63 -5.55
C SER A 36 50.33 -18.14 -4.69
N PHE A 37 50.26 -17.92 -3.37
CA PHE A 37 51.24 -18.43 -2.41
C PHE A 37 51.17 -19.99 -2.31
N CYS A 38 49.96 -20.55 -2.31
CA CYS A 38 49.78 -22.02 -2.37
C CYS A 38 50.28 -22.62 -3.70
N ILE A 39 50.21 -21.87 -4.80
CA ILE A 39 50.65 -22.29 -6.13
C ILE A 39 52.22 -22.15 -6.27
N SER A 40 52.84 -21.21 -5.56
CA SER A 40 54.30 -20.97 -5.65
C SER A 40 55.16 -22.12 -5.17
N GLU A 41 54.59 -23.06 -4.39
CA GLU A 41 55.29 -24.31 -3.98
C GLU A 41 55.19 -25.47 -5.00
N MET A 42 54.50 -25.31 -6.12
CA MET A 42 54.36 -26.31 -7.20
C MET A 42 55.45 -26.09 -8.26
N LYS A 43 56.24 -27.14 -8.57
CA LYS A 43 57.25 -27.08 -9.65
C LYS A 43 56.72 -27.76 -10.92
N GLY A 44 56.83 -27.05 -12.05
CA GLY A 44 56.70 -27.62 -13.37
C GLY A 44 55.41 -27.31 -14.16
N LYS A 45 55.16 -28.09 -15.21
CA LYS A 45 54.07 -27.88 -16.20
C LYS A 45 52.65 -27.90 -15.58
N ASP A 46 52.50 -28.40 -14.36
CA ASP A 46 51.21 -28.49 -13.69
C ASP A 46 50.72 -27.12 -13.15
N VAL A 47 51.66 -26.23 -12.82
CA VAL A 47 51.36 -24.83 -12.41
C VAL A 47 50.72 -24.06 -13.57
N ALA A 48 51.19 -24.27 -14.78
CA ALA A 48 50.66 -23.57 -15.95
C ALA A 48 49.23 -24.01 -16.28
N ARG A 49 48.85 -25.30 -16.04
CA ARG A 49 47.47 -25.79 -16.28
C ARG A 49 46.48 -25.32 -15.21
N VAL A 50 46.89 -25.25 -13.94
CA VAL A 50 46.07 -24.74 -12.84
C VAL A 50 45.92 -23.22 -12.96
N LEU A 51 46.98 -22.48 -13.35
CA LEU A 51 46.95 -21.08 -13.65
C LEU A 51 46.09 -20.76 -14.88
N PHE A 52 46.10 -21.61 -15.93
CA PHE A 52 45.26 -21.42 -17.10
C PHE A 52 43.77 -21.62 -16.79
N LEU A 53 43.42 -22.58 -15.94
CA LEU A 53 42.07 -22.75 -15.45
C LEU A 53 41.62 -21.58 -14.54
N ALA A 54 42.48 -21.11 -13.65
CA ALA A 54 42.20 -19.98 -12.80
C ALA A 54 42.07 -18.65 -13.60
N LEU A 55 42.93 -18.47 -14.64
CA LEU A 55 42.84 -17.35 -15.58
C LEU A 55 41.62 -17.46 -16.49
N TYR A 56 41.24 -18.66 -16.93
CA TYR A 56 39.99 -18.88 -17.69
C TYR A 56 38.74 -18.52 -16.87
N PHE A 57 38.69 -18.87 -15.59
CA PHE A 57 37.63 -18.43 -14.69
C PHE A 57 37.66 -16.91 -14.41
N SER A 58 38.84 -16.30 -14.31
CA SER A 58 39.00 -14.87 -14.13
C SER A 58 38.59 -14.09 -15.38
N LEU A 59 38.88 -14.59 -16.58
CA LEU A 59 38.49 -14.01 -17.87
C LEU A 59 36.99 -14.16 -18.13
N LEU A 60 36.36 -15.27 -17.71
CA LEU A 60 34.89 -15.43 -17.73
C LEU A 60 34.22 -14.41 -16.80
N PHE A 61 34.82 -14.13 -15.64
CA PHE A 61 34.28 -13.14 -14.69
C PHE A 61 34.44 -11.69 -15.24
N GLN A 62 35.56 -11.37 -15.89
CA GLN A 62 35.75 -10.08 -16.55
C GLN A 62 34.87 -9.91 -17.80
N ALA A 63 34.64 -10.96 -18.56
CA ALA A 63 33.74 -10.93 -19.75
C ALA A 63 32.26 -10.73 -19.35
N THR A 64 31.83 -11.24 -18.20
CA THR A 64 30.47 -11.00 -17.67
C THR A 64 30.30 -9.59 -17.15
N HIS A 65 31.33 -8.97 -16.55
CA HIS A 65 31.29 -7.58 -16.10
C HIS A 65 31.29 -6.57 -17.25
N CYS A 66 31.91 -6.90 -18.39
CA CYS A 66 31.93 -6.05 -19.59
C CYS A 66 30.62 -6.15 -20.40
N ARG A 67 29.87 -7.27 -20.31
CA ARG A 67 28.58 -7.45 -21.01
C ARG A 67 27.37 -6.85 -20.28
N LEU A 68 27.47 -6.52 -19.00
CA LEU A 68 26.38 -5.90 -18.24
C LEU A 68 26.21 -4.39 -18.50
N ARG A 69 26.98 -3.77 -19.37
CA ARG A 69 26.86 -2.36 -19.75
C ARG A 69 26.01 -2.09 -21.01
N PHE A 70 25.51 -3.13 -21.70
CA PHE A 70 24.66 -2.99 -22.87
C PHE A 70 23.49 -3.99 -22.84
N SER A 71 22.44 -3.61 -22.13
CA SER A 71 21.11 -4.20 -22.34
C SER A 71 20.05 -3.17 -21.93
N ASN A 72 19.93 -2.13 -22.73
CA ASN A 72 18.70 -1.38 -22.84
C ASN A 72 17.82 -2.09 -23.86
N SER A 73 16.76 -2.70 -23.37
CA SER A 73 15.70 -3.27 -24.21
C SER A 73 15.05 -2.15 -25.00
N PHE A 74 15.31 -2.11 -26.29
CA PHE A 74 14.53 -1.34 -27.25
C PHE A 74 13.22 -2.07 -27.52
N PHE A 75 12.10 -1.48 -27.08
CA PHE A 75 10.80 -1.80 -27.63
C PHE A 75 10.67 -1.08 -28.98
N CYS A 76 10.65 -1.84 -30.06
CA CYS A 76 10.27 -1.33 -31.37
C CYS A 76 8.75 -1.22 -31.44
N CYS A 77 8.23 0.00 -31.39
CA CYS A 77 6.87 0.31 -31.85
C CYS A 77 6.94 0.73 -33.31
N GLN A 78 6.34 -0.04 -34.17
CA GLN A 78 6.23 0.28 -35.61
C GLN A 78 4.96 1.08 -35.85
N LYS A 79 5.10 2.28 -36.40
CA LYS A 79 4.02 3.18 -36.77
C LYS A 79 3.44 2.73 -38.11
N LEU A 80 2.20 2.31 -38.11
CA LEU A 80 1.44 2.00 -39.35
C LEU A 80 0.73 3.29 -39.81
N SER A 81 1.23 3.82 -40.89
CA SER A 81 0.69 4.91 -41.72
C SER A 81 0.60 6.33 -41.13
N ALA A 82 0.84 7.31 -42.01
CA ALA A 82 1.12 8.71 -41.67
C ALA A 82 -0.11 9.58 -41.24
N ASN A 83 -1.28 9.02 -41.01
CA ASN A 83 -2.50 9.77 -40.74
C ASN A 83 -3.48 9.18 -39.71
N SER A 84 -3.01 8.45 -38.71
CA SER A 84 -3.87 8.09 -37.58
C SER A 84 -3.11 8.01 -36.26
N ASN A 85 -3.69 8.55 -35.21
CA ASN A 85 -3.15 8.57 -33.83
C ASN A 85 -3.50 7.29 -33.04
N ASN A 86 -3.43 6.12 -33.63
CA ASN A 86 -3.68 4.86 -32.93
C ASN A 86 -2.44 4.00 -32.90
N PHE A 87 -2.00 3.67 -31.70
CA PHE A 87 -0.96 2.66 -31.41
C PHE A 87 -1.63 1.40 -30.89
N SER A 88 -1.35 0.24 -31.50
CA SER A 88 -1.72 -1.05 -30.94
C SER A 88 -0.50 -1.80 -30.41
N CYS A 89 -0.52 -2.12 -29.12
CA CYS A 89 0.45 -2.99 -28.48
C CYS A 89 -0.14 -4.39 -28.37
N TRP A 90 0.56 -5.40 -28.88
CA TRP A 90 0.17 -6.80 -28.74
C TRP A 90 0.90 -7.43 -27.56
N ASN A 91 0.15 -8.06 -26.69
CA ASN A 91 0.66 -8.98 -25.69
C ASN A 91 0.17 -10.38 -26.08
N ASN A 92 1.10 -11.25 -26.43
CA ASN A 92 0.79 -12.65 -26.73
C ASN A 92 0.64 -13.43 -25.43
N THR A 93 -0.58 -13.80 -25.10
CA THR A 93 -0.85 -15.04 -24.37
C THR A 93 -2.09 -15.68 -24.98
N LEU A 94 -1.86 -16.85 -25.53
CA LEU A 94 -2.88 -17.77 -26.01
C LEU A 94 -3.76 -18.24 -24.85
N GLU A 95 -5.08 -18.18 -25.03
CA GLU A 95 -5.94 -19.31 -24.72
C GLU A 95 -7.26 -19.18 -25.48
N GLN A 96 -7.55 -20.18 -26.29
CA GLN A 96 -8.80 -20.41 -26.99
C GLN A 96 -9.86 -20.91 -25.99
N GLY A 97 -11.06 -20.35 -26.07
CA GLY A 97 -12.21 -20.86 -25.33
C GLY A 97 -13.52 -20.19 -25.76
N SER A 98 -14.13 -20.75 -26.78
CA SER A 98 -15.59 -20.80 -27.13
C SER A 98 -16.46 -19.57 -26.87
N PHE A 99 -16.77 -18.84 -27.93
CA PHE A 99 -17.97 -18.07 -28.16
C PHE A 99 -19.13 -19.03 -28.42
N GLU A 100 -20.03 -19.20 -27.45
CA GLU A 100 -21.44 -19.62 -27.62
C GLU A 100 -22.09 -19.55 -26.24
N THR A 101 -23.12 -18.73 -26.13
CA THR A 101 -24.14 -18.57 -25.07
C THR A 101 -24.26 -17.16 -24.51
N ALA A 102 -24.63 -16.21 -25.35
CA ALA A 102 -25.17 -14.91 -24.93
C ALA A 102 -26.41 -14.49 -25.75
N SER A 103 -27.18 -15.48 -26.22
CA SER A 103 -28.38 -15.23 -27.06
C SER A 103 -29.66 -15.85 -26.50
N GLN A 104 -29.68 -16.35 -25.26
CA GLN A 104 -30.87 -17.01 -24.68
C GLN A 104 -31.38 -16.44 -23.35
N THR A 105 -30.98 -15.20 -22.99
CA THR A 105 -31.46 -14.59 -21.71
C THR A 105 -32.33 -13.35 -21.91
N ILE A 106 -32.82 -13.05 -23.13
CA ILE A 106 -33.69 -11.87 -23.41
C ILE A 106 -35.14 -12.28 -23.69
N GLU A 107 -35.50 -13.54 -23.73
CA GLU A 107 -36.89 -13.96 -24.01
C GLU A 107 -37.75 -14.40 -22.82
N ASN A 108 -37.27 -14.29 -21.54
CA ASN A 108 -38.06 -14.72 -20.38
C ASN A 108 -38.44 -13.59 -19.38
N CYS A 109 -38.56 -12.35 -19.82
CA CYS A 109 -39.05 -11.21 -19.00
C CYS A 109 -40.34 -10.54 -19.50
N THR A 110 -41.14 -11.20 -20.32
CA THR A 110 -42.45 -10.66 -20.83
C THR A 110 -43.64 -11.53 -20.54
N GLN A 111 -43.66 -12.21 -19.39
CA GLN A 111 -44.92 -12.85 -18.90
C GLN A 111 -44.95 -12.76 -17.39
N ASN A 112 -45.48 -11.67 -16.87
CA ASN A 112 -46.29 -11.57 -15.63
C ASN A 112 -46.41 -10.11 -15.23
N HIS A 113 -47.42 -9.43 -15.75
CA HIS A 113 -48.19 -8.37 -15.11
C HIS A 113 -49.32 -7.93 -16.07
N HIS A 114 -50.29 -8.75 -16.19
CA HIS A 114 -51.64 -8.31 -16.54
C HIS A 114 -52.37 -8.04 -15.23
N ASN A 115 -52.77 -6.77 -15.08
CA ASN A 115 -54.08 -6.33 -14.54
C ASN A 115 -53.96 -4.92 -14.03
N LEU A 116 -54.54 -4.04 -14.84
CA LEU A 116 -55.33 -2.85 -14.49
C LEU A 116 -55.14 -1.77 -15.56
N CYS A 117 -55.79 -2.07 -16.69
CA CYS A 117 -56.16 -1.00 -17.65
C CYS A 117 -57.63 -0.60 -17.38
N PHE A 118 -57.83 0.61 -16.96
CA PHE A 118 -59.16 1.20 -17.09
C PHE A 118 -59.27 1.90 -18.45
N ASN A 119 -60.17 1.36 -19.26
CA ASN A 119 -60.64 1.93 -20.50
C ASN A 119 -61.43 3.23 -20.24
N VAL A 120 -61.05 4.32 -20.92
CA VAL A 120 -61.96 5.46 -21.16
C VAL A 120 -62.27 5.47 -22.63
N THR A 121 -63.40 4.96 -22.97
CA THR A 121 -64.05 5.19 -24.27
C THR A 121 -65.14 6.26 -24.11
N SER A 122 -65.02 7.31 -24.95
CA SER A 122 -66.04 8.16 -25.59
C SER A 122 -67.43 8.22 -24.96
N ILE A 123 -67.88 9.46 -24.65
CA ILE A 123 -69.24 9.81 -24.70
C ILE A 123 -69.36 11.14 -25.49
N THR A 124 -70.06 11.03 -26.63
CA THR A 124 -70.51 12.12 -27.42
C THR A 124 -71.88 12.56 -26.91
N GLU A 125 -72.11 13.88 -26.91
CA GLU A 125 -73.36 14.65 -27.09
C GLU A 125 -74.69 14.14 -26.59
N SER A 126 -75.28 14.94 -25.71
CA SER A 126 -76.62 15.52 -25.98
C SER A 126 -76.98 16.52 -24.88
N CYS A 127 -77.25 17.76 -25.26
CA CYS A 127 -77.99 18.75 -24.43
C CYS A 127 -79.46 18.41 -24.36
N PRO A 128 -80.11 18.68 -23.24
CA PRO A 128 -81.38 19.39 -23.35
C PRO A 128 -81.38 20.67 -22.49
N ASN A 129 -81.86 21.70 -23.09
CA ASN A 129 -82.35 22.96 -22.48
C ASN A 129 -83.44 22.68 -21.47
N ASP A 130 -83.25 23.19 -20.26
CA ASP A 130 -84.35 23.71 -19.48
C ASP A 130 -83.82 24.76 -18.48
N ILE A 131 -84.28 25.94 -18.68
CA ILE A 131 -84.09 27.13 -17.86
C ILE A 131 -85.00 27.01 -16.66
N SER A 132 -84.47 26.84 -15.46
CA SER A 132 -85.10 27.27 -14.24
C SER A 132 -84.14 28.13 -13.42
N SER A 133 -84.49 29.37 -13.28
CA SER A 133 -83.84 30.39 -12.45
C SER A 133 -83.85 29.96 -11.00
N GLY A 134 -82.65 29.31 -10.57
CA GLY A 134 -82.29 29.21 -9.20
C GLY A 134 -81.19 30.21 -8.93
N SER A 135 -81.49 31.19 -8.11
CA SER A 135 -80.43 32.05 -7.54
C SER A 135 -79.34 31.28 -6.88
N VAL A 136 -78.19 31.11 -7.56
CA VAL A 136 -76.97 30.61 -6.94
C VAL A 136 -76.57 31.71 -5.97
N ASP A 137 -76.84 31.42 -4.68
CA ASP A 137 -76.25 32.12 -3.55
C ASP A 137 -74.73 31.88 -3.63
N VAL A 138 -73.96 32.82 -4.14
CA VAL A 138 -72.50 32.81 -4.15
C VAL A 138 -72.15 33.01 -2.72
N GLY A 139 -72.11 31.86 -1.96
CA GLY A 139 -71.74 31.79 -0.58
C GLY A 139 -70.36 32.40 -0.38
N VAL A 140 -70.29 33.46 0.40
CA VAL A 140 -69.07 34.17 0.78
C VAL A 140 -68.15 33.13 1.43
N LYS A 141 -67.06 32.78 0.72
CA LYS A 141 -66.03 31.80 1.24
C LYS A 141 -65.57 32.20 2.65
N LYS A 142 -65.56 31.26 3.60
CA LYS A 142 -65.14 31.52 4.98
C LYS A 142 -63.57 31.72 5.02
N LYS A 143 -63.09 32.71 5.78
CA LYS A 143 -61.68 33.14 5.83
C LYS A 143 -60.93 32.38 6.88
N ILE A 144 -59.79 31.71 6.52
CA ILE A 144 -58.87 31.07 7.45
C ILE A 144 -57.57 31.90 7.53
N GLN A 145 -57.24 32.35 8.71
CA GLN A 145 -56.03 33.18 8.95
C GLN A 145 -54.80 32.32 9.12
N ILE A 146 -53.73 32.62 8.36
CA ILE A 146 -52.40 32.04 8.51
C ILE A 146 -51.46 33.11 9.05
N GLY A 147 -50.81 32.83 10.22
CA GLY A 147 -49.79 33.70 10.75
C GLY A 147 -48.44 33.46 10.10
N ALA A 148 -47.86 34.45 9.49
CA ALA A 148 -46.59 34.31 8.81
C ALA A 148 -45.48 35.13 9.46
N PHE A 149 -44.30 34.52 9.55
CA PHE A 149 -43.09 35.16 10.06
C PHE A 149 -42.10 35.40 8.94
N VAL A 150 -41.77 36.66 8.66
CA VAL A 150 -40.90 37.06 7.57
C VAL A 150 -39.77 37.95 8.10
N PRO A 151 -38.50 37.62 7.82
CA PRO A 151 -37.41 38.53 8.15
C PRO A 151 -37.37 39.70 7.19
N PHE A 152 -37.15 40.90 7.72
CA PHE A 152 -37.14 42.15 6.94
C PHE A 152 -38.43 42.41 6.13
N LEU A 153 -39.63 42.24 6.76
CA LEU A 153 -40.93 42.31 6.08
C LEU A 153 -41.09 43.59 5.27
N LYS A 154 -40.73 44.77 5.83
CA LYS A 154 -40.87 46.07 5.14
C LYS A 154 -40.10 46.17 3.84
N SER A 155 -38.86 45.62 3.80
CA SER A 155 -38.01 45.61 2.61
C SER A 155 -38.22 44.39 1.75
N ASP A 156 -38.71 43.28 2.35
CA ASP A 156 -38.79 41.92 1.78
C ASP A 156 -37.52 41.55 1.04
N LYS A 157 -36.36 41.80 1.68
CA LYS A 157 -35.04 41.70 1.09
C LYS A 157 -34.76 40.34 0.42
N TYR A 158 -35.44 39.30 0.90
CA TYR A 158 -35.29 37.92 0.39
C TYR A 158 -36.42 37.46 -0.49
N GLY A 159 -37.48 38.25 -0.66
CA GLY A 159 -38.63 37.93 -1.46
C GLY A 159 -39.59 36.92 -0.82
N TYR A 160 -39.46 36.64 0.48
CA TYR A 160 -40.27 35.60 1.14
C TYR A 160 -41.75 36.03 1.25
N ALA A 161 -42.04 37.28 1.64
CA ALA A 161 -43.40 37.77 1.73
C ALA A 161 -44.12 37.75 0.39
N ALA A 162 -43.42 38.16 -0.69
CA ALA A 162 -43.98 38.15 -2.05
C ALA A 162 -44.26 36.71 -2.51
N VAL A 163 -43.39 35.73 -2.20
CA VAL A 163 -43.60 34.33 -2.55
C VAL A 163 -44.71 33.69 -1.72
N MET A 164 -44.84 34.01 -0.42
CA MET A 164 -45.97 33.58 0.42
C MET A 164 -47.28 34.02 -0.17
N LYS A 165 -47.37 35.32 -0.50
CA LYS A 165 -48.58 35.86 -1.12
C LYS A 165 -48.90 35.17 -2.46
N MET A 166 -47.90 35.01 -3.33
CA MET A 166 -48.06 34.30 -4.59
C MET A 166 -48.59 32.85 -4.38
N ALA A 167 -48.05 32.12 -3.42
CA ALA A 167 -48.49 30.76 -3.12
C ALA A 167 -49.96 30.73 -2.64
N ILE A 168 -50.35 31.65 -1.74
CA ILE A 168 -51.71 31.73 -1.23
C ILE A 168 -52.71 32.14 -2.35
N ASP A 169 -52.32 33.07 -3.24
CA ASP A 169 -53.14 33.46 -4.38
C ASP A 169 -53.36 32.25 -5.33
N PHE A 170 -52.32 31.46 -5.61
CA PHE A 170 -52.46 30.21 -6.39
C PHE A 170 -53.39 29.19 -5.73
N ILE A 171 -53.25 28.97 -4.39
CA ILE A 171 -54.09 28.04 -3.63
C ILE A 171 -55.57 28.52 -3.64
N ASN A 172 -55.82 29.80 -3.38
CA ASN A 172 -57.17 30.37 -3.35
C ASN A 172 -57.88 30.30 -4.68
N ASN A 173 -57.15 30.28 -5.81
CA ASN A 173 -57.69 30.16 -7.16
C ASN A 173 -58.02 28.71 -7.56
N ARG A 174 -57.69 27.74 -6.72
CA ARG A 174 -58.02 26.30 -6.93
C ARG A 174 -59.49 26.03 -6.54
N SER A 175 -60.15 25.19 -7.33
CA SER A 175 -61.54 24.76 -7.06
C SER A 175 -61.58 23.39 -6.34
N ASP A 176 -60.47 22.64 -6.32
CA ASP A 176 -60.39 21.32 -5.77
C ASP A 176 -59.82 21.28 -4.34
N ILE A 177 -59.27 22.39 -3.85
CA ILE A 177 -58.66 22.51 -2.51
C ILE A 177 -59.35 23.66 -1.77
N LEU A 178 -59.81 23.40 -0.53
CA LEU A 178 -60.45 24.40 0.31
C LEU A 178 -61.59 25.16 -0.38
N GLN A 179 -62.48 24.44 -1.09
CA GLN A 179 -63.54 25.02 -1.96
C GLN A 179 -64.37 26.13 -1.29
N ASN A 180 -64.73 25.93 -0.03
CA ASN A 180 -65.61 26.87 0.75
C ASN A 180 -64.80 27.86 1.58
N TYR A 181 -63.44 27.88 1.43
CA TYR A 181 -62.58 28.66 2.29
C TYR A 181 -61.62 29.51 1.46
N THR A 182 -61.20 30.62 2.08
CA THR A 182 -60.14 31.48 1.51
C THR A 182 -59.05 31.65 2.56
N LEU A 183 -57.82 31.34 2.20
CA LEU A 183 -56.64 31.56 3.05
C LEU A 183 -56.28 33.04 3.04
N VAL A 184 -56.07 33.60 4.22
CA VAL A 184 -55.64 35.01 4.41
C VAL A 184 -54.34 35.02 5.17
N LEU A 185 -53.32 35.68 4.62
CA LEU A 185 -52.00 35.78 5.19
C LEU A 185 -51.85 37.00 6.10
N ASP A 186 -51.48 36.80 7.31
CA ASP A 186 -51.15 37.85 8.26
C ASP A 186 -49.66 37.74 8.68
N SER A 187 -48.84 38.74 8.32
CA SER A 187 -47.39 38.66 8.38
C SER A 187 -46.80 39.59 9.43
N GLU A 188 -45.84 39.12 10.18
CA GLU A 188 -45.02 39.86 11.17
C GLU A 188 -43.52 39.75 10.87
N ASP A 189 -42.78 40.81 11.23
CA ASP A 189 -41.35 40.93 10.97
C ASP A 189 -40.52 40.34 12.13
N THR A 190 -39.72 39.32 11.87
CA THR A 190 -38.76 38.74 12.82
C THR A 190 -37.38 39.40 12.77
N LYS A 191 -37.18 40.39 11.92
CA LYS A 191 -35.95 41.18 11.73
C LYS A 191 -34.64 40.38 11.54
N TRP A 192 -34.71 39.06 11.45
CA TRP A 192 -33.56 38.15 11.38
C TRP A 192 -32.59 38.23 12.57
N ALA A 193 -33.01 38.80 13.72
CA ALA A 193 -32.08 39.16 14.77
C ALA A 193 -32.07 38.17 15.95
N THR A 194 -32.93 38.37 16.93
CA THR A 194 -32.91 37.60 18.17
C THR A 194 -34.22 36.83 18.38
N GLY A 195 -34.21 35.90 19.33
CA GLY A 195 -35.42 35.21 19.75
C GLY A 195 -36.46 36.19 20.35
N ALA A 196 -36.00 37.28 20.93
CA ALA A 196 -36.90 38.31 21.50
C ALA A 196 -37.79 38.98 20.49
N GLU A 197 -37.23 39.37 19.32
CA GLU A 197 -38.05 39.95 18.25
C GLU A 197 -39.01 38.94 17.63
N ALA A 198 -38.56 37.67 17.54
CA ALA A 198 -39.43 36.61 17.03
C ALA A 198 -40.62 36.34 17.97
N ILE A 199 -40.41 36.32 19.30
CA ILE A 199 -41.49 36.11 20.24
C ILE A 199 -42.41 37.35 20.32
N GLN A 200 -41.87 38.55 20.16
CA GLN A 200 -42.66 39.76 20.05
C GLN A 200 -43.58 39.70 18.80
N ALA A 201 -43.05 39.30 17.65
CA ALA A 201 -43.83 39.11 16.42
C ALA A 201 -44.92 38.06 16.64
N PHE A 202 -44.64 36.99 17.37
CA PHE A 202 -45.63 35.96 17.72
C PHE A 202 -46.79 36.54 18.55
N PHE A 203 -46.50 37.32 19.61
CA PHE A 203 -47.51 37.96 20.42
C PHE A 203 -48.27 39.01 19.65
N ASN A 204 -47.63 39.74 18.72
CA ASN A 204 -48.32 40.67 17.86
C ASN A 204 -49.43 39.97 17.02
N LEU A 205 -49.12 38.77 16.46
CA LEU A 205 -50.10 37.96 15.73
C LEU A 205 -51.23 37.47 16.64
N LEU A 206 -50.95 37.08 17.87
CA LEU A 206 -51.94 36.62 18.85
C LEU A 206 -52.90 37.72 19.32
N ASN A 207 -52.47 38.97 19.33
CA ASN A 207 -53.24 40.12 19.79
C ASN A 207 -54.11 40.74 18.68
N LYS A 208 -54.05 40.19 17.42
CA LYS A 208 -54.90 40.66 16.34
C LYS A 208 -56.34 40.17 16.53
N LYS A 209 -57.33 40.93 15.95
CA LYS A 209 -58.73 40.56 15.99
C LYS A 209 -59.02 39.17 15.42
N ASN A 210 -58.30 38.80 14.35
CA ASN A 210 -58.42 37.51 13.69
C ASN A 210 -57.15 36.70 13.98
N VAL A 211 -57.18 35.82 14.96
CA VAL A 211 -56.05 35.05 15.38
C VAL A 211 -55.75 33.93 14.38
N PRO A 212 -54.45 33.69 14.03
CA PRO A 212 -54.09 32.64 13.09
C PRO A 212 -54.41 31.24 13.64
N VAL A 213 -54.78 30.31 12.74
CA VAL A 213 -55.02 28.91 13.07
C VAL A 213 -53.76 28.03 12.93
N ILE A 214 -52.85 28.46 12.07
CA ILE A 214 -51.57 27.78 11.78
C ILE A 214 -50.49 28.83 11.50
N LEU A 215 -49.22 28.49 11.72
CA LEU A 215 -48.10 29.38 11.58
C LEU A 215 -47.21 28.94 10.39
N LEU A 216 -46.78 29.91 9.57
CA LEU A 216 -45.86 29.72 8.46
C LEU A 216 -44.53 30.46 8.79
N GLY A 217 -43.46 29.71 8.92
CA GLY A 217 -42.13 30.20 9.30
C GLY A 217 -41.88 30.11 10.80
N PRO A 218 -40.81 30.78 11.30
CA PRO A 218 -39.83 31.59 10.57
C PRO A 218 -38.73 30.77 9.85
N SER A 219 -37.72 31.48 9.31
CA SER A 219 -36.70 30.90 8.46
C SER A 219 -35.45 30.40 9.22
N ASN A 220 -35.05 31.02 10.30
CA ASN A 220 -33.82 30.72 11.02
C ASN A 220 -34.08 30.08 12.41
N THR A 221 -33.09 29.38 12.94
CA THR A 221 -33.18 28.64 14.20
C THR A 221 -33.47 29.56 15.39
N LYS A 222 -32.77 30.70 15.49
CA LYS A 222 -32.91 31.65 16.61
C LYS A 222 -34.34 32.22 16.73
N SER A 223 -34.98 32.47 15.59
CA SER A 223 -36.36 32.95 15.57
C SER A 223 -37.37 31.82 15.72
N LEU A 224 -37.07 30.61 15.23
CA LEU A 224 -37.97 29.47 15.29
C LEU A 224 -38.11 28.90 16.70
N GLU A 225 -37.02 28.79 17.44
CA GLU A 225 -36.94 28.08 18.76
C GLU A 225 -37.96 28.65 19.76
N PRO A 226 -37.98 29.95 20.09
CA PRO A 226 -38.90 30.46 21.08
C PRO A 226 -40.38 30.39 20.65
N ILE A 227 -40.65 30.49 19.34
CA ILE A 227 -42.01 30.33 18.84
C ILE A 227 -42.43 28.86 18.91
N ALA A 228 -41.53 27.92 18.56
CA ALA A 228 -41.79 26.49 18.56
C ALA A 228 -42.04 25.95 19.99
N GLU A 229 -41.45 26.56 21.02
CA GLU A 229 -41.69 26.27 22.42
C GLU A 229 -43.03 26.87 22.89
N ALA A 230 -43.36 28.05 22.45
CA ALA A 230 -44.59 28.73 22.83
C ALA A 230 -45.85 28.21 22.13
N ALA A 231 -45.79 27.95 20.82
CA ALA A 231 -46.92 27.59 19.96
C ALA A 231 -47.83 26.46 20.50
N PRO A 232 -47.32 25.38 21.12
CA PRO A 232 -48.17 24.33 21.69
C PRO A 232 -49.14 24.82 22.77
N LYS A 233 -48.75 25.83 23.55
CA LYS A 233 -49.61 26.42 24.61
C LYS A 233 -50.83 27.12 24.04
N TRP A 234 -50.73 27.64 22.82
CA TRP A 234 -51.82 28.25 22.08
C TRP A 234 -52.48 27.30 21.07
N LYS A 235 -52.20 26.00 21.20
CA LYS A 235 -52.73 24.98 20.26
C LYS A 235 -52.47 25.34 18.80
N LEU A 236 -51.30 25.90 18.50
CA LEU A 236 -50.85 26.23 17.16
C LEU A 236 -49.89 25.20 16.61
N VAL A 237 -50.03 24.85 15.35
CA VAL A 237 -49.06 24.10 14.56
C VAL A 237 -48.21 25.07 13.75
N GLN A 238 -46.97 24.81 13.61
CA GLN A 238 -45.99 25.65 12.95
C GLN A 238 -45.26 24.89 11.83
N VAL A 239 -45.20 25.51 10.63
CA VAL A 239 -44.45 24.96 9.48
C VAL A 239 -43.33 25.93 9.11
N SER A 240 -42.09 25.62 9.51
CA SER A 240 -40.90 26.40 9.13
C SER A 240 -40.47 26.06 7.70
N TYR A 241 -40.00 27.05 6.94
CA TYR A 241 -39.61 26.85 5.54
C TYR A 241 -38.10 26.78 5.30
N ALA A 242 -37.24 27.11 6.31
CA ALA A 242 -35.81 27.16 6.03
C ALA A 242 -34.88 26.66 7.17
N SER A 243 -35.35 26.57 8.43
CA SER A 243 -34.52 26.15 9.54
C SER A 243 -34.09 24.68 9.43
N GLY A 244 -32.78 24.43 9.41
CA GLY A 244 -32.21 23.09 9.25
C GLY A 244 -31.68 22.47 10.54
N SER A 245 -31.75 23.16 11.72
CA SER A 245 -31.19 22.68 12.95
C SER A 245 -31.77 21.31 13.41
N PRO A 246 -30.96 20.35 13.78
CA PRO A 246 -31.44 19.04 14.26
C PRO A 246 -32.14 19.07 15.62
N LYS A 247 -32.09 20.19 16.36
CA LYS A 247 -32.83 20.38 17.61
C LYS A 247 -34.32 20.12 17.45
N PHE A 248 -34.94 20.58 16.35
CA PHE A 248 -36.37 20.44 16.10
C PHE A 248 -36.84 19.01 15.76
N GLU A 249 -35.92 18.06 15.65
CA GLU A 249 -36.25 16.64 15.55
C GLU A 249 -36.80 16.07 16.87
N SER A 250 -36.51 16.74 18.01
CA SER A 250 -37.09 16.39 19.31
C SER A 250 -38.57 16.75 19.35
N LYS A 251 -39.44 15.79 19.05
CA LYS A 251 -40.89 16.00 19.10
C LYS A 251 -41.48 15.99 20.53
N LEU A 252 -40.66 15.64 21.52
CA LEU A 252 -40.98 15.85 22.95
C LEU A 252 -40.89 17.32 23.30
N THR A 253 -39.87 18.02 22.82
CA THR A 253 -39.69 19.48 23.07
C THR A 253 -40.50 20.34 22.13
N TYR A 254 -40.56 19.94 20.83
CA TYR A 254 -41.23 20.72 19.78
C TYR A 254 -42.36 19.92 19.09
N PRO A 255 -43.43 19.56 19.82
CA PRO A 255 -44.44 18.59 19.35
C PRO A 255 -45.25 19.08 18.14
N ASN A 256 -45.40 20.42 17.97
CA ASN A 256 -46.23 21.02 16.92
C ASN A 256 -45.41 21.66 15.78
N THR A 257 -44.10 21.45 15.75
CA THR A 257 -43.19 22.06 14.77
C THR A 257 -42.84 21.10 13.67
N TYR A 258 -43.11 21.53 12.42
CA TYR A 258 -42.76 20.87 11.18
C TYR A 258 -41.82 21.74 10.34
N ARG A 259 -41.10 21.14 9.41
CA ARG A 259 -40.19 21.87 8.51
C ARG A 259 -40.40 21.45 7.07
N ALA A 260 -40.59 22.41 6.19
CA ALA A 260 -40.68 22.15 4.76
C ALA A 260 -39.32 22.02 4.09
N SER A 261 -38.21 22.40 4.79
CA SER A 261 -36.83 22.16 4.36
C SER A 261 -36.23 20.92 5.07
N PRO A 262 -35.32 20.19 4.41
CA PRO A 262 -34.64 19.05 5.04
C PRO A 262 -33.84 19.48 6.26
N SER A 263 -33.75 18.60 7.27
CA SER A 263 -32.87 18.73 8.42
C SER A 263 -31.40 18.56 8.04
N SER A 264 -30.49 19.10 8.85
CA SER A 264 -29.05 18.87 8.71
C SER A 264 -28.65 17.40 8.82
N THR A 265 -29.43 16.57 9.51
CA THR A 265 -29.29 15.11 9.55
C THR A 265 -29.35 14.49 8.13
N SER A 266 -30.14 15.08 7.22
CA SER A 266 -30.16 14.64 5.81
C SER A 266 -28.82 14.86 5.10
N TYR A 267 -28.10 15.94 5.44
CA TYR A 267 -26.76 16.21 4.90
C TYR A 267 -25.71 15.26 5.52
N SER A 268 -25.84 14.94 6.81
CA SER A 268 -24.98 13.96 7.49
C SER A 268 -25.10 12.58 6.82
N LYS A 269 -26.33 12.14 6.50
CA LYS A 269 -26.57 10.88 5.76
C LYS A 269 -25.95 10.91 4.37
N ALA A 270 -26.09 12.02 3.64
CA ALA A 270 -25.48 12.17 2.31
C ALA A 270 -23.95 12.13 2.34
N LYS A 271 -23.31 12.75 3.37
CA LYS A 271 -21.87 12.73 3.56
C LYS A 271 -21.39 11.31 3.89
N ALA A 272 -22.04 10.61 4.81
CA ALA A 272 -21.70 9.24 5.16
C ALA A 272 -21.86 8.28 3.96
N ALA A 273 -22.92 8.44 3.17
CA ALA A 273 -23.12 7.67 1.95
C ALA A 273 -22.03 7.94 0.89
N LEU A 274 -21.58 9.19 0.74
CA LEU A 274 -20.48 9.55 -0.17
C LEU A 274 -19.15 8.93 0.27
N ILE A 275 -18.84 8.96 1.57
CA ILE A 275 -17.63 8.37 2.14
C ILE A 275 -17.63 6.86 1.90
N LYS A 276 -18.76 6.20 2.16
CA LYS A 276 -18.94 4.78 1.87
C LYS A 276 -18.79 4.44 0.38
N TYR A 277 -19.34 5.28 -0.51
CA TYR A 277 -19.26 5.09 -1.96
C TYR A 277 -17.82 5.03 -2.47
N TYR A 278 -16.92 5.86 -1.91
CA TYR A 278 -15.49 5.83 -2.26
C TYR A 278 -14.66 4.83 -1.45
N GLY A 279 -15.28 4.09 -0.53
CA GLY A 279 -14.58 3.10 0.30
C GLY A 279 -13.63 3.70 1.34
N TRP A 280 -13.84 4.97 1.73
CA TRP A 280 -13.05 5.61 2.76
C TRP A 280 -13.51 5.13 4.15
N ASN A 281 -12.57 4.66 4.94
CA ASN A 281 -12.82 4.11 6.28
C ASN A 281 -12.32 5.03 7.40
N ARG A 282 -11.62 6.11 7.05
CA ARG A 282 -10.95 7.00 7.99
C ARG A 282 -11.20 8.46 7.61
N VAL A 283 -11.80 9.23 8.53
CA VAL A 283 -12.19 10.61 8.29
C VAL A 283 -11.86 11.50 9.49
N ALA A 284 -11.71 12.80 9.26
CA ALA A 284 -11.66 13.82 10.29
C ALA A 284 -12.83 14.80 10.15
N ILE A 285 -13.26 15.40 11.25
CA ILE A 285 -14.30 16.41 11.30
C ILE A 285 -13.70 17.69 11.82
N LEU A 286 -13.91 18.79 11.07
CA LEU A 286 -13.56 20.14 11.46
C LEU A 286 -14.83 20.97 11.50
N HIS A 287 -15.17 21.56 12.64
CA HIS A 287 -16.43 22.30 12.79
C HIS A 287 -16.28 23.64 13.48
N GLN A 288 -17.17 24.57 13.12
CA GLN A 288 -17.33 25.82 13.85
C GLN A 288 -18.12 25.59 15.13
N TYR A 289 -17.72 26.20 16.24
CA TYR A 289 -18.49 26.18 17.47
C TYR A 289 -19.78 27.00 17.28
N ASP A 290 -20.90 26.30 17.22
CA ASP A 290 -22.24 26.87 17.15
C ASP A 290 -23.23 25.90 17.80
N PRO A 291 -23.75 26.24 19.00
CA PRO A 291 -24.66 25.35 19.73
C PRO A 291 -26.02 25.19 19.06
N GLU A 292 -26.34 26.04 18.10
CA GLU A 292 -27.67 26.05 17.47
C GLU A 292 -27.73 25.17 16.24
N PHE A 293 -26.65 25.08 15.47
CA PHE A 293 -26.66 24.37 14.19
C PHE A 293 -25.48 23.41 14.01
N PHE A 294 -24.23 23.90 14.04
CA PHE A 294 -23.07 23.05 13.65
C PHE A 294 -22.74 21.99 14.70
N SER A 295 -22.66 22.34 15.98
CA SER A 295 -22.33 21.37 17.02
C SER A 295 -23.35 20.22 17.11
N PRO A 296 -24.68 20.47 17.13
CA PRO A 296 -25.66 19.39 17.08
C PRO A 296 -25.66 18.59 15.76
N THR A 297 -25.27 19.23 14.64
CA THR A 297 -25.10 18.52 13.36
C THR A 297 -23.94 17.54 13.40
N VAL A 298 -22.83 17.93 14.01
CA VAL A 298 -21.65 17.02 14.18
C VAL A 298 -22.01 15.79 15.01
N ASP A 299 -22.83 15.96 16.08
CA ASP A 299 -23.27 14.80 16.88
C ASP A 299 -24.15 13.82 16.08
N LYS A 300 -24.98 14.35 15.17
CA LYS A 300 -25.73 13.49 14.24
C LYS A 300 -24.81 12.82 13.21
N LEU A 301 -23.85 13.58 12.68
CA LEU A 301 -22.87 13.06 11.72
C LEU A 301 -22.03 11.92 12.31
N LYS A 302 -21.55 12.05 13.53
CA LYS A 302 -20.82 10.97 14.24
C LYS A 302 -21.63 9.68 14.25
N LYS A 303 -22.92 9.74 14.64
CA LYS A 303 -23.82 8.57 14.65
C LYS A 303 -23.99 7.94 13.26
N GLU A 304 -24.15 8.77 12.22
CA GLU A 304 -24.27 8.26 10.85
C GLU A 304 -22.97 7.61 10.35
N LEU A 305 -21.81 8.14 10.72
CA LEU A 305 -20.51 7.54 10.37
C LEU A 305 -20.28 6.22 11.12
N GLU A 306 -20.63 6.15 12.40
CA GLU A 306 -20.59 4.93 13.21
C GLU A 306 -21.47 3.81 12.62
N ASN A 307 -22.68 4.15 12.12
CA ASN A 307 -23.58 3.19 11.46
C ASN A 307 -22.95 2.52 10.21
N TYR A 308 -21.96 3.17 9.58
CA TYR A 308 -21.23 2.64 8.43
C TYR A 308 -19.84 2.09 8.79
N ASN A 309 -19.50 1.98 10.09
CA ASN A 309 -18.18 1.56 10.57
C ASN A 309 -17.03 2.44 10.06
N ILE A 310 -17.25 3.75 9.91
CA ILE A 310 -16.25 4.71 9.47
C ILE A 310 -15.55 5.27 10.71
N SER A 311 -14.22 5.14 10.77
CA SER A 311 -13.38 5.60 11.88
C SER A 311 -13.20 7.13 11.83
N ILE A 312 -13.52 7.81 12.93
CA ILE A 312 -13.30 9.23 13.10
C ILE A 312 -11.99 9.44 13.85
N ILE A 313 -10.98 9.95 13.18
CA ILE A 313 -9.62 10.11 13.76
C ILE A 313 -9.46 11.39 14.57
N ALA A 314 -10.23 12.43 14.25
CA ALA A 314 -10.24 13.68 14.98
C ALA A 314 -11.58 14.40 14.82
N VAL A 315 -11.98 15.13 15.86
CA VAL A 315 -13.07 16.10 15.82
C VAL A 315 -12.55 17.39 16.41
N GLU A 316 -12.33 18.38 15.56
CA GLU A 316 -11.72 19.65 15.96
C GLU A 316 -12.74 20.79 15.81
N GLY A 317 -12.81 21.64 16.80
CA GLY A 317 -13.69 22.80 16.82
C GLY A 317 -12.92 24.12 16.78
N PHE A 318 -13.52 25.16 16.19
CA PHE A 318 -12.95 26.50 16.14
C PHE A 318 -14.04 27.58 16.20
N GLU A 319 -13.67 28.78 16.60
CA GLU A 319 -14.54 29.94 16.55
C GLU A 319 -14.60 30.53 15.15
N GLU A 320 -15.75 31.06 14.73
CA GLU A 320 -15.99 31.54 13.34
C GLU A 320 -14.90 32.48 12.81
N LEU A 321 -14.44 33.42 13.65
CA LEU A 321 -13.37 34.38 13.34
C LEU A 321 -12.06 34.07 14.05
N GLY A 322 -11.98 32.92 14.75
CA GLY A 322 -10.80 32.48 15.49
C GLY A 322 -9.68 31.95 14.60
N ASP A 323 -8.50 31.80 15.15
CA ASP A 323 -7.38 31.14 14.50
C ASP A 323 -7.60 29.62 14.44
N VAL A 324 -7.63 29.05 13.25
CA VAL A 324 -7.82 27.62 12.99
C VAL A 324 -6.49 26.89 12.78
N SER A 325 -5.37 27.58 12.97
CA SER A 325 -4.03 27.06 12.62
C SER A 325 -3.66 25.80 13.42
N PHE A 326 -3.96 25.78 14.71
CA PHE A 326 -3.67 24.64 15.58
C PHE A 326 -4.45 23.38 15.19
N GLN A 327 -5.76 23.53 14.91
CA GLN A 327 -6.62 22.44 14.49
C GLN A 327 -6.13 21.85 13.14
N MET A 328 -5.76 22.74 12.21
CA MET A 328 -5.25 22.31 10.89
C MET A 328 -3.91 21.60 10.99
N GLU A 329 -3.01 22.02 11.88
CA GLU A 329 -1.74 21.32 12.11
C GLU A 329 -1.99 19.92 12.68
N LYS A 330 -2.85 19.82 13.69
CA LYS A 330 -3.23 18.53 14.29
C LYS A 330 -3.82 17.57 13.25
N LEU A 331 -4.69 18.06 12.35
CA LEU A 331 -5.24 17.24 11.27
C LEU A 331 -4.16 16.76 10.30
N LYS A 332 -3.17 17.61 10.02
CA LYS A 332 -2.04 17.27 9.16
C LYS A 332 -1.13 16.21 9.79
N ASP A 333 -0.81 16.35 11.07
CA ASP A 333 0.03 15.40 11.83
C ASP A 333 -0.62 14.03 11.93
N LEU A 334 -1.96 13.99 12.01
CA LEU A 334 -2.74 12.76 11.97
C LEU A 334 -2.91 12.16 10.56
N ASP A 335 -2.30 12.73 9.51
CA ASP A 335 -2.50 12.35 8.11
C ASP A 335 -3.98 12.28 7.73
N ALA A 336 -4.77 13.30 8.18
CA ALA A 336 -6.18 13.42 7.84
C ALA A 336 -6.33 13.91 6.40
N ARG A 337 -6.79 13.03 5.51
CA ARG A 337 -6.93 13.32 4.07
C ARG A 337 -8.38 13.52 3.65
N ILE A 338 -9.31 12.84 4.31
CA ILE A 338 -10.75 12.98 4.11
C ILE A 338 -11.29 13.82 5.24
N ILE A 339 -11.61 15.07 4.96
CA ILE A 339 -11.97 16.06 5.98
C ILE A 339 -13.41 16.55 5.73
N ILE A 340 -14.25 16.37 6.75
CA ILE A 340 -15.62 16.85 6.75
C ILE A 340 -15.66 18.21 7.44
N GLY A 341 -16.13 19.23 6.73
CA GLY A 341 -16.25 20.60 7.20
C GLY A 341 -17.69 20.98 7.54
N GLU A 342 -17.95 21.32 8.80
CA GLU A 342 -19.24 21.85 9.29
C GLU A 342 -19.05 23.28 9.79
N PHE A 343 -19.17 24.26 8.89
CA PHE A 343 -18.91 25.67 9.21
C PHE A 343 -19.63 26.62 8.28
N SER A 344 -19.75 27.88 8.69
CA SER A 344 -20.35 28.96 7.92
C SER A 344 -19.50 29.34 6.69
N ASN A 345 -20.04 30.19 5.81
CA ASN A 345 -19.27 30.70 4.68
C ASN A 345 -18.02 31.49 5.09
N ILE A 346 -18.09 32.18 6.25
CA ILE A 346 -16.94 32.92 6.83
C ILE A 346 -15.90 31.91 7.36
N GLY A 347 -16.35 30.94 8.15
CA GLY A 347 -15.49 29.86 8.66
C GLY A 347 -14.82 29.07 7.53
N ALA A 348 -15.54 28.78 6.43
CA ALA A 348 -14.98 28.14 5.26
C ALA A 348 -13.78 28.88 4.67
N ARG A 349 -13.86 30.20 4.56
CA ARG A 349 -12.75 31.02 4.04
C ARG A 349 -11.54 30.98 4.96
N ASN A 350 -11.74 31.03 6.26
CA ASN A 350 -10.68 30.92 7.25
C ASN A 350 -9.99 29.54 7.16
N VAL A 351 -10.75 28.45 7.11
CA VAL A 351 -10.25 27.09 6.97
C VAL A 351 -9.45 26.91 5.67
N PHE A 352 -9.99 27.36 4.53
CA PHE A 352 -9.31 27.19 3.25
C PHE A 352 -8.09 28.10 3.07
N CYS A 353 -8.02 29.25 3.75
CA CYS A 353 -6.77 30.02 3.86
C CYS A 353 -5.68 29.22 4.58
N GLU A 354 -6.00 28.60 5.72
CA GLU A 354 -5.02 27.77 6.44
C GLU A 354 -4.71 26.46 5.69
N ALA A 355 -5.68 25.88 4.97
CA ALA A 355 -5.44 24.73 4.09
C ALA A 355 -4.44 25.07 2.97
N PHE A 356 -4.53 26.27 2.38
CA PHE A 356 -3.56 26.75 1.40
C PHE A 356 -2.16 26.84 2.00
N ARG A 357 -2.03 27.52 3.15
CA ARG A 357 -0.75 27.72 3.83
C ARG A 357 -0.06 26.41 4.22
N ARG A 358 -0.82 25.38 4.59
CA ARG A 358 -0.33 24.05 4.99
C ARG A 358 -0.27 23.04 3.86
N LYS A 359 -0.66 23.43 2.63
CA LYS A 359 -0.74 22.56 1.45
C LYS A 359 -1.67 21.36 1.67
N MET A 360 -2.78 21.55 2.40
CA MET A 360 -3.80 20.52 2.66
C MET A 360 -4.91 20.59 1.60
N TYR A 361 -4.54 20.51 0.33
CA TYR A 361 -5.44 20.55 -0.84
C TYR A 361 -4.83 19.77 -2.02
N GLY A 362 -5.57 19.68 -3.14
CA GLY A 362 -5.15 18.94 -4.33
C GLY A 362 -5.52 17.47 -4.30
N SER A 363 -4.87 16.66 -5.13
CA SER A 363 -5.21 15.25 -5.37
C SER A 363 -5.14 14.34 -4.14
N ARG A 364 -4.43 14.75 -3.09
CA ARG A 364 -4.29 13.97 -1.84
C ARG A 364 -5.39 14.21 -0.81
N TYR A 365 -6.23 15.24 -0.99
CA TYR A 365 -7.22 15.66 0.00
C TYR A 365 -8.62 15.67 -0.60
N ALA A 366 -9.61 15.18 0.17
CA ALA A 366 -11.01 15.36 -0.12
C ALA A 366 -11.65 16.18 0.99
N TRP A 367 -12.11 17.37 0.64
CA TRP A 367 -12.90 18.24 1.51
C TRP A 367 -14.39 18.08 1.21
N ILE A 368 -15.16 17.65 2.20
CA ILE A 368 -16.62 17.47 2.12
C ILE A 368 -17.25 18.45 3.08
N ILE A 369 -17.80 19.55 2.56
CA ILE A 369 -18.28 20.65 3.39
C ILE A 369 -19.82 20.75 3.37
N PHE A 370 -20.38 21.37 4.42
CA PHE A 370 -21.74 21.89 4.38
C PHE A 370 -21.73 23.26 3.67
N SER A 371 -22.76 23.54 2.87
CA SER A 371 -22.92 24.85 2.28
C SER A 371 -24.40 25.26 2.18
N GLU A 372 -24.73 26.38 2.76
CA GLU A 372 -26.06 27.04 2.56
C GLU A 372 -26.23 27.62 1.16
N SER A 373 -25.11 27.96 0.53
CA SER A 373 -25.06 28.56 -0.81
C SER A 373 -24.21 27.68 -1.73
N SER A 374 -24.37 27.86 -3.03
CA SER A 374 -23.50 27.21 -4.00
C SER A 374 -22.01 27.49 -3.68
N PRO A 375 -21.11 26.47 -3.66
CA PRO A 375 -19.68 26.64 -3.36
C PRO A 375 -19.03 27.77 -4.17
N GLY A 376 -19.38 27.95 -5.43
CA GLY A 376 -18.87 29.03 -6.27
C GLY A 376 -19.17 30.44 -5.75
N LYS A 377 -20.24 30.61 -4.95
CA LYS A 377 -20.52 31.89 -4.29
C LYS A 377 -19.71 32.14 -3.03
N ILE A 378 -19.23 31.07 -2.39
CA ILE A 378 -18.39 31.18 -1.18
C ILE A 378 -16.96 31.58 -1.57
N PHE A 379 -16.43 30.99 -2.65
CA PHE A 379 -15.04 31.09 -3.06
C PHE A 379 -14.81 31.98 -4.30
N GLY A 380 -15.85 32.45 -4.97
CA GLY A 380 -15.73 33.34 -6.14
C GLY A 380 -15.55 34.81 -5.78
N ASP A 381 -15.17 35.62 -6.76
CA ASP A 381 -14.82 37.05 -6.64
C ASP A 381 -15.89 37.99 -6.06
N ALA A 382 -17.14 37.55 -6.00
CA ALA A 382 -18.28 38.38 -5.56
C ALA A 382 -18.22 38.73 -4.05
N TYR A 383 -17.36 38.12 -3.27
CA TYR A 383 -17.21 38.39 -1.85
C TYR A 383 -15.90 39.14 -1.54
N LYS A 384 -15.97 40.49 -1.65
CA LYS A 384 -14.92 41.36 -1.06
C LYS A 384 -15.03 41.28 0.46
N PHE A 385 -14.26 40.38 1.06
CA PHE A 385 -14.19 40.26 2.51
C PHE A 385 -13.43 41.45 3.10
N LYS A 386 -14.09 42.24 3.92
CA LYS A 386 -13.46 43.24 4.78
C LYS A 386 -12.91 42.58 6.06
N GLY A 387 -11.96 41.70 5.97
CA GLY A 387 -11.43 40.97 7.12
C GLY A 387 -9.91 40.76 7.03
N THR A 388 -9.27 40.48 8.15
CA THR A 388 -7.83 40.25 8.35
C THR A 388 -7.35 38.87 7.87
N LEU A 389 -7.93 38.30 6.82
CA LEU A 389 -7.44 37.04 6.26
C LEU A 389 -6.05 37.24 5.67
N LYS A 390 -5.13 36.34 5.99
CA LYS A 390 -3.72 36.34 5.55
C LYS A 390 -3.55 35.84 4.09
N CYS A 391 -4.65 35.49 3.41
CA CYS A 391 -4.64 34.90 2.07
C CYS A 391 -5.48 35.71 1.09
N SER A 392 -5.06 35.73 -0.19
CA SER A 392 -5.82 36.28 -1.29
C SER A 392 -7.04 35.40 -1.65
N SER A 393 -7.99 35.97 -2.39
CA SER A 393 -9.15 35.20 -2.89
C SER A 393 -8.75 34.06 -3.81
N ASP A 394 -7.67 34.24 -4.59
CA ASP A 394 -7.17 33.22 -5.51
C ASP A 394 -6.53 32.05 -4.77
N GLU A 395 -5.76 32.30 -3.72
CA GLU A 395 -5.17 31.27 -2.86
C GLU A 395 -6.26 30.43 -2.16
N ILE A 396 -7.28 31.09 -1.63
CA ILE A 396 -8.45 30.41 -1.05
C ILE A 396 -9.19 29.60 -2.12
N GLY A 397 -9.38 30.18 -3.31
CA GLY A 397 -10.02 29.51 -4.45
C GLY A 397 -9.25 28.27 -4.90
N GLN A 398 -7.91 28.35 -4.92
CA GLN A 398 -7.05 27.22 -5.24
C GLN A 398 -7.17 26.10 -4.19
N ALA A 399 -7.13 26.43 -2.91
CA ALA A 399 -7.28 25.46 -1.85
C ALA A 399 -8.67 24.80 -1.81
N ALA A 400 -9.72 25.57 -2.15
CA ALA A 400 -11.08 25.08 -2.21
C ALA A 400 -11.46 24.42 -3.54
N ASN A 401 -10.53 24.37 -4.51
CA ASN A 401 -10.80 23.70 -5.78
C ASN A 401 -11.04 22.21 -5.54
N ARG A 402 -12.07 21.65 -6.21
CA ARG A 402 -12.55 20.29 -6.08
C ARG A 402 -13.16 19.91 -4.71
N CYS A 403 -13.36 20.86 -3.77
CA CYS A 403 -14.14 20.55 -2.58
C CYS A 403 -15.59 20.19 -2.96
N ILE A 404 -16.16 19.22 -2.25
CA ILE A 404 -17.52 18.73 -2.45
C ILE A 404 -18.41 19.34 -1.36
N ALA A 405 -19.45 20.04 -1.76
CA ALA A 405 -20.43 20.61 -0.83
C ALA A 405 -21.74 19.84 -0.88
N THR A 406 -22.28 19.54 0.29
CA THR A 406 -23.65 19.05 0.44
C THR A 406 -24.59 20.24 0.58
N THR A 407 -25.57 20.32 -0.28
CA THR A 407 -26.55 21.42 -0.33
C THR A 407 -27.99 20.90 -0.47
N LYS A 408 -28.96 21.70 -0.07
CA LYS A 408 -30.37 21.39 -0.38
C LYS A 408 -30.68 21.57 -1.85
N LEU A 409 -31.65 20.85 -2.34
CA LEU A 409 -32.20 21.08 -3.68
C LEU A 409 -33.04 22.39 -3.68
N ASP A 410 -32.49 23.46 -4.21
CA ASP A 410 -33.20 24.75 -4.20
C ASP A 410 -34.49 24.72 -5.05
N ILE A 411 -34.39 24.36 -6.31
CA ILE A 411 -35.49 24.26 -7.26
C ILE A 411 -35.20 23.10 -8.23
N ARG A 412 -36.22 22.31 -8.52
CA ARG A 412 -36.17 21.25 -9.56
C ARG A 412 -35.68 21.80 -10.89
N GLN A 413 -35.05 20.95 -11.67
CA GLN A 413 -34.57 21.33 -13.02
C GLN A 413 -35.38 20.69 -14.14
N ASP A 414 -36.18 19.69 -13.80
CA ASP A 414 -37.12 19.09 -14.74
C ASP A 414 -38.29 20.05 -15.02
N ASN A 415 -38.96 19.87 -16.16
CA ASN A 415 -40.11 20.63 -16.54
C ASN A 415 -41.43 19.96 -16.11
N HIS A 416 -41.40 19.06 -15.14
CA HIS A 416 -42.62 18.49 -14.61
C HIS A 416 -43.47 19.53 -13.88
N GLN A 417 -44.76 19.45 -14.06
CA GLN A 417 -45.70 20.30 -13.33
C GLN A 417 -45.72 19.93 -11.85
N THR A 418 -45.70 20.95 -11.01
CA THR A 418 -45.91 20.83 -9.57
C THR A 418 -47.40 20.79 -9.23
N ILE A 419 -47.74 20.57 -7.95
CA ILE A 419 -49.10 20.61 -7.44
C ILE A 419 -49.84 21.92 -7.83
N SER A 420 -49.12 23.03 -7.96
CA SER A 420 -49.69 24.32 -8.37
C SER A 420 -49.99 24.42 -9.86
N GLY A 421 -49.68 23.43 -10.67
CA GLY A 421 -49.73 23.47 -12.12
C GLY A 421 -48.57 24.21 -12.79
N MET A 422 -47.69 24.88 -12.01
CA MET A 422 -46.52 25.54 -12.53
C MET A 422 -45.38 24.57 -12.74
N THR A 423 -44.56 24.81 -13.76
CA THR A 423 -43.24 24.22 -13.89
C THR A 423 -42.18 25.02 -13.14
N SER A 424 -41.04 24.45 -12.95
CA SER A 424 -39.85 25.14 -12.37
C SER A 424 -39.46 26.37 -13.21
N ALA A 425 -39.68 26.34 -14.53
CA ALA A 425 -39.42 27.46 -15.43
C ALA A 425 -40.40 28.60 -15.23
N ASP A 426 -41.70 28.28 -15.06
CA ASP A 426 -42.72 29.25 -14.78
C ASP A 426 -42.51 29.97 -13.45
N TYR A 427 -42.18 29.20 -12.41
CA TYR A 427 -41.83 29.76 -11.10
C TYR A 427 -40.64 30.72 -11.21
N ARG A 428 -39.58 30.35 -11.91
CA ARG A 428 -38.42 31.25 -12.11
C ARG A 428 -38.80 32.51 -12.89
N ARG A 429 -39.73 32.40 -13.83
CA ARG A 429 -40.27 33.56 -14.58
C ARG A 429 -41.02 34.49 -13.63
N GLN A 430 -41.96 33.97 -12.84
CA GLN A 430 -42.72 34.73 -11.83
C GLN A 430 -41.78 35.33 -10.78
N LEU A 431 -40.83 34.58 -10.30
CA LEU A 431 -39.85 35.07 -9.33
C LEU A 431 -39.04 36.26 -9.88
N ARG A 432 -38.64 36.23 -11.15
CA ARG A 432 -37.96 37.35 -11.81
C ARG A 432 -38.87 38.58 -11.94
N LEU A 433 -40.14 38.41 -12.19
CA LEU A 433 -41.10 39.53 -12.23
C LEU A 433 -41.26 40.16 -10.84
N LEU A 434 -41.37 39.36 -9.79
CA LEU A 434 -41.43 39.81 -8.41
C LEU A 434 -40.13 40.48 -7.96
N SER A 435 -39.00 40.09 -8.52
CA SER A 435 -37.67 40.55 -8.13
C SER A 435 -37.20 41.83 -8.82
N LYS A 436 -38.00 42.50 -9.71
CA LYS A 436 -37.57 43.72 -10.41
C LYS A 436 -37.02 44.83 -9.51
N GLN A 437 -37.23 44.72 -8.19
CA GLN A 437 -36.64 45.60 -7.15
C GLN A 437 -35.98 44.84 -5.98
N ARG A 438 -35.89 43.50 -6.06
CA ARG A 438 -35.51 42.64 -4.93
C ARG A 438 -34.72 41.44 -5.45
N ASN A 439 -33.72 41.00 -4.69
CA ASN A 439 -32.92 39.80 -4.99
C ASN A 439 -33.48 38.61 -4.18
N PRO A 440 -34.45 37.84 -4.70
CA PRO A 440 -35.02 36.72 -3.96
C PRO A 440 -33.97 35.65 -3.78
N ARG A 441 -33.97 35.01 -2.60
CA ARG A 441 -33.09 33.89 -2.32
C ARG A 441 -33.56 32.64 -3.06
N ASN A 442 -32.62 31.76 -3.44
CA ASN A 442 -32.98 30.51 -4.10
C ASN A 442 -33.82 29.57 -3.23
N ASP A 443 -33.76 29.72 -1.90
CA ASP A 443 -34.55 28.94 -0.92
C ASP A 443 -36.03 29.43 -0.81
N SER A 444 -36.42 30.47 -1.52
CA SER A 444 -37.80 30.94 -1.57
C SER A 444 -38.80 29.88 -2.09
N ALA A 445 -38.35 28.92 -2.87
CA ALA A 445 -39.17 27.79 -3.30
C ALA A 445 -39.70 26.94 -2.13
N TYR A 446 -38.93 26.86 -1.02
CA TYR A 446 -39.39 26.18 0.19
C TYR A 446 -40.52 26.92 0.90
N VAL A 447 -40.56 28.24 0.77
CA VAL A 447 -41.67 29.07 1.25
C VAL A 447 -42.97 28.76 0.50
N PHE A 448 -42.88 28.62 -0.82
CA PHE A 448 -43.98 28.24 -1.69
C PHE A 448 -44.52 26.84 -1.32
N ASP A 449 -43.63 25.86 -1.22
CA ASP A 449 -44.01 24.47 -0.87
C ASP A 449 -44.57 24.41 0.57
N ALA A 450 -44.05 25.19 1.53
CA ALA A 450 -44.59 25.26 2.90
C ALA A 450 -46.02 25.76 2.96
N ALA A 451 -46.38 26.76 2.13
CA ALA A 451 -47.78 27.23 2.02
C ALA A 451 -48.70 26.11 1.50
N TRP A 452 -48.24 25.32 0.52
CA TRP A 452 -49.01 24.17 0.02
C TRP A 452 -49.16 23.06 1.07
N VAL A 453 -48.11 22.80 1.89
CA VAL A 453 -48.20 21.87 3.05
C VAL A 453 -49.36 22.32 3.97
N ILE A 454 -49.41 23.59 4.28
CA ILE A 454 -50.46 24.15 5.14
C ILE A 454 -51.85 24.01 4.51
N ALA A 455 -51.98 24.31 3.23
CA ALA A 455 -53.26 24.25 2.53
C ALA A 455 -53.79 22.81 2.47
N LEU A 456 -52.94 21.85 2.11
CA LEU A 456 -53.30 20.43 2.04
C LEU A 456 -53.65 19.87 3.41
N ALA A 457 -52.87 20.23 4.45
CA ALA A 457 -53.13 19.81 5.82
C ALA A 457 -54.49 20.31 6.35
N LEU A 458 -54.80 21.59 6.08
CA LEU A 458 -56.08 22.16 6.45
C LEU A 458 -57.25 21.55 5.66
N ASN A 459 -57.06 21.30 4.35
CA ASN A 459 -58.02 20.60 3.52
C ASN A 459 -58.33 19.22 4.03
N ALA A 460 -57.28 18.41 4.33
CA ALA A 460 -57.41 17.08 4.93
C ALA A 460 -58.12 17.11 6.30
N SER A 461 -57.76 18.08 7.16
CA SER A 461 -58.33 18.23 8.47
C SER A 461 -59.83 18.59 8.42
N LEU A 462 -60.24 19.49 7.53
CA LEU A 462 -61.63 19.88 7.35
C LEU A 462 -62.47 18.82 6.64
N ALA A 463 -61.85 17.97 5.81
CA ALA A 463 -62.49 16.78 5.25
C ALA A 463 -62.70 15.67 6.30
N ASN A 464 -61.82 15.57 7.30
CA ASN A 464 -61.84 14.54 8.35
C ASN A 464 -62.54 15.05 9.62
N ASN A 465 -63.76 15.53 9.53
CA ASN A 465 -64.68 15.90 10.62
C ASN A 465 -64.24 17.12 11.50
N MET A 466 -63.26 17.91 11.11
CA MET A 466 -62.97 19.19 11.76
C MET A 466 -63.90 20.25 11.22
N THR A 467 -64.79 20.79 12.07
CA THR A 467 -65.63 21.90 11.68
C THR A 467 -64.87 23.25 11.68
N TYR A 468 -65.30 24.21 10.87
CA TYR A 468 -64.69 25.56 10.79
C TYR A 468 -64.68 26.26 12.16
N GLU A 469 -65.78 26.12 12.93
CA GLU A 469 -65.92 26.70 14.27
C GLU A 469 -64.88 26.11 15.25
N LYS A 470 -64.67 24.77 15.24
CA LYS A 470 -63.65 24.12 16.03
C LYS A 470 -62.23 24.51 15.61
N LEU A 471 -62.00 24.80 14.32
CA LEU A 471 -60.72 25.27 13.82
C LEU A 471 -60.38 26.67 14.35
N LEU A 472 -61.38 27.54 14.50
CA LEU A 472 -61.18 28.91 15.01
C LEU A 472 -61.12 28.99 16.53
N ASP A 473 -61.87 28.13 17.23
CA ASP A 473 -61.88 28.10 18.69
C ASP A 473 -60.59 27.51 19.29
N ARG A 474 -59.82 28.35 19.96
CA ARG A 474 -58.57 27.92 20.63
C ARG A 474 -58.81 26.89 21.73
N SER A 475 -59.95 26.87 22.37
CA SER A 475 -60.25 25.97 23.48
C SER A 475 -60.48 24.54 23.00
N PHE A 476 -61.05 24.38 21.80
CA PHE A 476 -61.48 23.08 21.22
C PHE A 476 -60.67 22.65 19.97
N ARG A 477 -59.67 23.46 19.56
CA ARG A 477 -58.85 23.14 18.37
C ARG A 477 -58.19 21.80 18.50
N GLU A 478 -58.55 20.90 17.58
CA GLU A 478 -57.94 19.58 17.49
C GLU A 478 -56.60 19.61 16.77
N VAL A 479 -55.50 19.91 17.50
CA VAL A 479 -54.17 20.00 16.95
C VAL A 479 -53.72 18.69 16.29
N PHE A 480 -54.23 17.54 16.79
CA PHE A 480 -53.95 16.24 16.24
C PHE A 480 -54.43 16.12 14.80
N SER A 481 -55.61 16.57 14.47
CA SER A 481 -56.17 16.55 13.10
C SER A 481 -55.30 17.35 12.11
N ILE A 482 -54.78 18.54 12.53
CA ILE A 482 -53.88 19.33 11.69
C ILE A 482 -52.54 18.60 11.52
N ARG A 483 -52.00 18.01 12.58
CA ARG A 483 -50.74 17.24 12.51
C ARG A 483 -50.87 16.00 11.64
N ASP A 484 -51.96 15.28 11.74
CA ASP A 484 -52.27 14.11 10.92
C ASP A 484 -52.47 14.54 9.43
N GLY A 485 -53.11 15.68 9.20
CA GLY A 485 -53.20 16.27 7.87
C GLY A 485 -51.84 16.60 7.26
N ILE A 486 -50.88 17.14 8.05
CA ILE A 486 -49.51 17.37 7.57
C ILE A 486 -48.80 16.04 7.28
N GLN A 487 -48.97 15.03 8.15
CA GLN A 487 -48.34 13.71 7.99
C GLN A 487 -48.78 12.98 6.71
N GLN A 488 -50.03 13.25 6.26
CA GLN A 488 -50.59 12.65 5.03
C GLN A 488 -50.17 13.41 3.75
N VAL A 489 -49.48 14.54 3.88
CA VAL A 489 -49.07 15.35 2.70
C VAL A 489 -48.08 14.56 1.86
N ASP A 490 -48.40 14.32 0.62
CA ASP A 490 -47.51 13.76 -0.41
C ASP A 490 -47.82 14.45 -1.76
N PHE A 491 -46.89 15.31 -2.20
CA PHE A 491 -47.04 15.98 -3.49
C PHE A 491 -45.69 16.34 -4.12
N GLN A 492 -45.76 16.64 -5.42
CA GLN A 492 -44.58 17.16 -6.15
C GLN A 492 -44.54 18.67 -6.05
N GLY A 493 -43.58 19.18 -5.23
CA GLY A 493 -43.34 20.61 -5.04
C GLY A 493 -42.27 21.18 -5.97
N LEU A 494 -41.99 22.47 -5.84
CA LEU A 494 -40.89 23.16 -6.52
C LEU A 494 -39.51 22.65 -6.03
N THR A 495 -39.43 22.16 -4.77
CA THR A 495 -38.22 21.66 -4.15
C THR A 495 -38.15 20.11 -4.17
N GLY A 496 -38.84 19.50 -5.15
CA GLY A 496 -38.92 18.02 -5.27
C GLY A 496 -40.11 17.43 -4.50
N PRO A 497 -40.10 16.13 -4.23
CA PRO A 497 -41.13 15.46 -3.45
C PRO A 497 -41.28 16.10 -2.06
N VAL A 498 -42.53 16.40 -1.65
CA VAL A 498 -42.85 16.94 -0.33
C VAL A 498 -43.66 15.90 0.42
N ARG A 499 -42.98 15.21 1.36
CA ARG A 499 -43.57 14.22 2.25
C ARG A 499 -42.81 14.19 3.58
N PHE A 500 -43.41 13.63 4.61
CA PHE A 500 -42.83 13.58 5.96
C PHE A 500 -42.60 12.14 6.39
N ASP A 501 -41.54 11.91 7.14
CA ASP A 501 -41.24 10.61 7.75
C ASP A 501 -42.01 10.37 9.05
N GLN A 502 -41.85 9.21 9.67
CA GLN A 502 -42.49 8.86 10.94
C GLN A 502 -42.07 9.81 12.09
N ASN A 503 -40.90 10.43 11.99
CA ASN A 503 -40.38 11.44 12.92
C ASN A 503 -40.90 12.84 12.62
N ARG A 504 -41.81 12.99 11.66
CA ARG A 504 -42.38 14.27 11.21
C ARG A 504 -41.34 15.23 10.64
N GLU A 505 -40.28 14.66 10.03
CA GLU A 505 -39.27 15.42 9.32
C GLU A 505 -39.46 15.28 7.81
N ARG A 506 -39.21 16.35 7.08
CA ARG A 506 -39.34 16.32 5.64
C ARG A 506 -38.29 15.39 5.01
N ILE A 507 -38.77 14.46 4.21
CA ILE A 507 -37.94 13.64 3.34
C ILE A 507 -37.53 14.49 2.13
N GLY A 508 -36.25 14.75 1.97
CA GLY A 508 -35.76 15.63 0.90
C GLY A 508 -34.61 15.01 0.10
N THR A 509 -34.25 15.72 -0.98
CA THR A 509 -33.06 15.38 -1.77
C THR A 509 -31.91 16.31 -1.42
N VAL A 510 -30.75 15.75 -1.12
CA VAL A 510 -29.50 16.47 -0.90
C VAL A 510 -28.68 16.44 -2.18
N LEU A 511 -28.29 17.62 -2.66
CA LEU A 511 -27.39 17.75 -3.80
C LEU A 511 -25.93 17.69 -3.37
N LEU A 512 -25.11 17.04 -4.18
CA LEU A 512 -23.67 17.08 -4.13
C LEU A 512 -23.17 18.03 -5.22
N GLN A 513 -22.49 19.08 -4.82
CA GLN A 513 -21.92 20.08 -5.73
C GLN A 513 -20.42 20.17 -5.51
N GLN A 514 -19.66 20.20 -6.58
CA GLN A 514 -18.22 20.37 -6.53
C GLN A 514 -17.83 21.77 -6.96
N ASN A 515 -16.92 22.39 -6.23
CA ASN A 515 -16.31 23.65 -6.64
C ASN A 515 -15.23 23.36 -7.69
N ARG A 516 -15.39 23.85 -8.91
CA ARG A 516 -14.38 23.78 -9.97
C ARG A 516 -14.11 25.20 -10.46
N GLU A 517 -12.92 25.70 -10.15
CA GLU A 517 -12.50 27.06 -10.55
C GLU A 517 -13.56 28.16 -10.21
N GLY A 518 -14.08 28.11 -8.99
CA GLY A 518 -15.12 29.03 -8.54
C GLY A 518 -16.52 28.77 -9.08
N LYS A 519 -16.73 27.74 -9.91
CA LYS A 519 -18.04 27.33 -10.42
C LYS A 519 -18.56 26.11 -9.66
N ALA A 520 -19.81 26.14 -9.26
CA ALA A 520 -20.47 24.98 -8.63
C ALA A 520 -21.03 24.03 -9.68
N ILE A 521 -20.44 22.86 -9.77
CA ILE A 521 -20.85 21.79 -10.68
C ILE A 521 -21.63 20.75 -9.87
N ARG A 522 -22.84 20.42 -10.30
CA ARG A 522 -23.60 19.32 -9.70
C ARG A 522 -22.97 17.97 -10.09
N ILE A 523 -22.58 17.18 -9.13
CA ILE A 523 -21.91 15.89 -9.35
C ILE A 523 -22.82 14.71 -8.99
N GLY A 524 -23.83 14.92 -8.16
CA GLY A 524 -24.73 13.85 -7.74
C GLY A 524 -25.82 14.33 -6.81
N GLN A 525 -26.64 13.40 -6.34
CA GLN A 525 -27.72 13.62 -5.38
C GLN A 525 -27.90 12.42 -4.48
N HIS A 526 -28.35 12.68 -3.25
CA HIS A 526 -28.70 11.65 -2.28
C HIS A 526 -30.18 11.75 -1.93
N PHE A 527 -30.89 10.65 -2.09
CA PHE A 527 -32.30 10.53 -1.75
C PHE A 527 -32.43 10.06 -0.30
N THR A 528 -32.87 10.93 0.61
CA THR A 528 -32.95 10.60 2.04
C THR A 528 -33.99 9.53 2.36
N PHE A 529 -34.96 9.28 1.49
CA PHE A 529 -35.96 8.23 1.65
C PHE A 529 -35.42 6.83 1.41
N SER A 530 -34.74 6.61 0.28
CA SER A 530 -34.16 5.31 -0.09
C SER A 530 -32.76 5.10 0.50
N GLY A 531 -32.10 6.17 0.94
CA GLY A 531 -30.69 6.14 1.36
C GLY A 531 -29.72 6.02 0.18
N GLU A 532 -30.21 6.09 -1.06
CA GLU A 532 -29.41 5.91 -2.26
C GLU A 532 -28.64 7.17 -2.62
N LEU A 533 -27.38 6.98 -2.98
CA LEU A 533 -26.51 7.98 -3.54
C LEU A 533 -26.39 7.78 -5.05
N HIS A 534 -26.78 8.75 -5.81
CA HIS A 534 -26.68 8.75 -7.26
C HIS A 534 -25.64 9.78 -7.73
N ILE A 535 -24.47 9.31 -8.19
CA ILE A 535 -23.48 10.15 -8.87
C ILE A 535 -23.81 10.20 -10.35
N PHE A 536 -23.84 11.41 -10.94
CA PHE A 536 -24.18 11.59 -12.35
C PHE A 536 -23.08 11.02 -13.25
N GLU A 537 -23.42 10.09 -14.16
CA GLU A 537 -22.45 9.42 -15.06
C GLU A 537 -21.60 10.42 -15.85
N SER A 538 -22.17 11.52 -16.32
CA SER A 538 -21.45 12.59 -17.04
C SER A 538 -20.37 13.29 -16.21
N GLN A 539 -20.37 13.12 -14.91
CA GLN A 539 -19.44 13.75 -13.96
C GLN A 539 -18.49 12.76 -13.30
N LYS A 540 -18.78 11.46 -13.31
CA LYS A 540 -18.07 10.41 -12.57
C LYS A 540 -16.55 10.46 -12.78
N ASP A 541 -16.12 10.54 -14.05
CA ASP A 541 -14.71 10.57 -14.42
C ASP A 541 -14.04 11.95 -14.27
N LYS A 542 -14.78 12.96 -13.81
CA LYS A 542 -14.30 14.34 -13.71
C LYS A 542 -14.21 14.85 -12.26
N ILE A 543 -14.65 14.05 -11.29
CA ILE A 543 -14.68 14.45 -9.88
C ILE A 543 -13.25 14.59 -9.35
N TRP A 544 -12.41 13.61 -9.63
CA TRP A 544 -11.03 13.57 -9.15
C TRP A 544 -10.02 13.87 -10.26
N GLU A 545 -8.83 14.29 -9.87
CA GLU A 545 -7.68 14.37 -10.76
C GLU A 545 -7.28 12.97 -11.21
N ASP A 546 -6.96 12.81 -12.49
CA ASP A 546 -6.60 11.51 -13.08
C ASP A 546 -7.65 10.40 -12.84
N ASN A 547 -8.90 10.79 -12.52
CA ASN A 547 -10.02 9.89 -12.19
C ASN A 547 -9.75 8.99 -10.96
N ILE A 548 -8.83 9.38 -10.09
CA ILE A 548 -8.42 8.60 -8.91
C ILE A 548 -8.85 9.36 -7.64
N PRO A 549 -9.74 8.78 -6.80
CA PRO A 549 -10.09 9.38 -5.52
C PRO A 549 -8.89 9.36 -4.56
N PRO A 550 -8.73 10.38 -3.70
CA PRO A 550 -7.68 10.38 -2.67
C PRO A 550 -7.77 9.15 -1.78
N LYS A 551 -6.63 8.65 -1.33
CA LYS A 551 -6.59 7.65 -0.26
C LYS A 551 -6.89 8.32 1.08
N ASP A 552 -7.55 7.60 1.98
CA ASP A 552 -7.93 8.13 3.30
C ASP A 552 -6.78 8.21 4.31
N HIS A 553 -5.66 7.53 4.03
CA HIS A 553 -4.40 7.59 4.80
C HIS A 553 -3.22 7.12 3.96
N THR A 554 -2.01 7.37 4.46
CA THR A 554 -0.78 6.77 3.92
C THR A 554 -0.74 5.31 4.35
N TYR A 555 -0.60 4.38 3.42
CA TYR A 555 -0.47 2.96 3.73
C TYR A 555 1.00 2.51 3.69
N GLU A 556 1.33 1.55 4.55
CA GLU A 556 2.62 0.90 4.52
C GLU A 556 2.60 -0.28 3.54
N ALA A 557 3.48 -0.23 2.57
CA ALA A 557 3.69 -1.32 1.62
C ALA A 557 5.04 -1.98 1.92
N ILE A 558 5.03 -3.29 2.13
CA ILE A 558 6.25 -4.06 2.32
C ILE A 558 6.79 -4.45 0.94
N GLU A 559 8.01 -3.96 0.61
CA GLU A 559 8.74 -4.33 -0.60
C GLU A 559 9.78 -5.39 -0.27
N LEU A 560 9.56 -6.64 -0.73
CA LEU A 560 10.52 -7.72 -0.48
C LEU A 560 11.80 -7.53 -1.30
N MET A 561 12.92 -7.39 -0.60
CA MET A 561 14.26 -7.33 -1.20
C MET A 561 14.68 -8.73 -1.65
N MET A 562 15.11 -8.85 -2.91
CA MET A 562 15.48 -10.11 -3.54
C MET A 562 16.85 -9.99 -4.18
N ASN A 563 17.67 -11.06 -4.11
CA ASN A 563 18.95 -11.09 -4.79
C ASN A 563 18.79 -10.88 -6.30
N PRO A 564 19.74 -10.19 -6.98
CA PRO A 564 19.72 -10.07 -8.44
C PRO A 564 19.63 -11.44 -9.11
N LEU A 565 18.67 -11.64 -9.99
CA LEU A 565 18.45 -12.94 -10.64
C LEU A 565 19.68 -13.40 -11.43
N SER A 566 20.40 -12.46 -12.04
CA SER A 566 21.65 -12.71 -12.75
C SER A 566 22.71 -13.33 -11.85
N LEU A 567 22.86 -12.83 -10.62
CA LEU A 567 23.80 -13.35 -9.62
C LEU A 567 23.43 -14.80 -9.23
N ILE A 568 22.14 -15.05 -8.97
CA ILE A 568 21.66 -16.40 -8.63
C ILE A 568 21.94 -17.38 -9.77
N ILE A 569 21.59 -17.03 -10.99
CA ILE A 569 21.78 -17.89 -12.17
C ILE A 569 23.26 -18.20 -12.38
N ILE A 570 24.14 -17.21 -12.29
CA ILE A 570 25.58 -17.40 -12.45
C ILE A 570 26.11 -18.39 -11.39
N MET A 571 25.75 -18.20 -10.11
CA MET A 571 26.18 -19.08 -9.03
C MET A 571 25.64 -20.50 -9.19
N TRP A 572 24.39 -20.65 -9.62
CA TRP A 572 23.79 -21.95 -9.90
C TRP A 572 24.45 -22.66 -11.08
N LEU A 573 24.74 -21.98 -12.18
CA LEU A 573 25.44 -22.55 -13.34
C LEU A 573 26.83 -23.08 -12.94
N ILE A 574 27.60 -22.31 -12.18
CA ILE A 574 28.92 -22.73 -11.70
C ILE A 574 28.80 -23.92 -10.74
N ALA A 575 27.82 -23.90 -9.83
CA ALA A 575 27.57 -25.01 -8.91
C ALA A 575 27.19 -26.31 -9.66
N VAL A 576 26.31 -26.22 -10.66
CA VAL A 576 25.91 -27.35 -11.50
C VAL A 576 27.10 -27.92 -12.29
N LEU A 577 27.94 -27.06 -12.88
CA LEU A 577 29.19 -27.49 -13.52
C LEU A 577 30.12 -28.19 -12.53
N GLY A 578 30.17 -27.72 -11.27
CA GLY A 578 30.91 -28.36 -10.17
C GLY A 578 30.35 -29.76 -9.84
N VAL A 579 29.01 -29.90 -9.81
CA VAL A 579 28.35 -31.21 -9.62
C VAL A 579 28.67 -32.17 -10.76
N ILE A 580 28.57 -31.71 -12.02
CA ILE A 580 28.91 -32.55 -13.21
C ILE A 580 30.37 -32.99 -13.17
N SER A 581 31.28 -32.06 -12.83
CA SER A 581 32.72 -32.39 -12.66
C SER A 581 32.93 -33.43 -11.53
N SER A 582 32.24 -33.29 -10.42
CA SER A 582 32.27 -34.22 -9.29
C SER A 582 31.78 -35.61 -9.70
N LEU A 583 30.68 -35.69 -10.45
CA LEU A 583 30.16 -36.97 -10.96
C LEU A 583 31.12 -37.62 -11.95
N SER A 584 31.82 -36.84 -12.77
CA SER A 584 32.88 -37.36 -13.66
C SER A 584 34.06 -37.96 -12.89
N PHE A 585 34.50 -37.31 -11.80
CA PHE A 585 35.53 -37.85 -10.92
C PHE A 585 35.06 -39.09 -10.16
N LEU A 586 33.77 -39.13 -9.77
CA LEU A 586 33.16 -40.29 -9.11
C LEU A 586 33.14 -41.48 -10.06
N TYR A 587 32.70 -41.29 -11.29
CA TYR A 587 32.71 -42.32 -12.35
C TYR A 587 34.13 -42.85 -12.59
N PHE A 588 35.13 -41.95 -12.73
CA PHE A 588 36.52 -42.35 -12.88
C PHE A 588 37.02 -43.17 -11.68
N ASN A 589 36.73 -42.73 -10.47
CA ASN A 589 37.22 -43.41 -9.23
C ASN A 589 36.57 -44.78 -9.01
N ILE A 590 35.32 -44.98 -9.40
CA ILE A 590 34.60 -46.26 -9.34
C ILE A 590 35.13 -47.20 -10.45
N ASN A 591 35.13 -46.76 -11.69
CA ASN A 591 35.47 -47.58 -12.85
C ASN A 591 36.95 -48.01 -12.84
N LYS A 592 37.88 -47.13 -12.43
CA LYS A 592 39.32 -47.40 -12.34
C LYS A 592 39.81 -47.75 -10.93
N GLY A 593 38.89 -48.07 -10.01
CA GLY A 593 39.17 -48.36 -8.60
C GLY A 593 40.12 -49.55 -8.33
N GLN A 594 40.24 -50.50 -9.25
CA GLN A 594 41.16 -51.64 -9.17
C GLN A 594 42.59 -51.34 -9.64
N ASN A 595 42.76 -50.20 -10.37
CA ASN A 595 44.10 -49.79 -10.81
C ASN A 595 44.99 -49.50 -9.60
N ARG A 596 46.26 -49.93 -9.60
CA ARG A 596 47.22 -49.83 -8.51
C ARG A 596 47.33 -48.41 -7.97
N ILE A 597 47.29 -47.38 -8.84
CA ILE A 597 47.41 -45.96 -8.46
C ILE A 597 46.19 -45.53 -7.62
N VAL A 598 44.97 -45.84 -8.09
CA VAL A 598 43.71 -45.47 -7.44
C VAL A 598 43.49 -46.30 -6.17
N LYS A 599 43.79 -47.60 -6.20
CA LYS A 599 43.68 -48.55 -5.07
C LYS A 599 44.53 -48.12 -3.89
N MET A 600 45.76 -47.61 -4.10
CA MET A 600 46.66 -47.13 -3.05
C MET A 600 46.16 -45.84 -2.40
N SER A 601 45.30 -45.05 -3.05
CA SER A 601 44.73 -43.81 -2.55
C SER A 601 43.41 -44.00 -1.77
N SER A 602 43.01 -45.25 -1.41
CA SER A 602 41.74 -45.55 -0.72
C SER A 602 40.51 -45.04 -1.47
N PRO A 603 40.08 -45.74 -2.53
CA PRO A 603 38.98 -45.31 -3.41
C PRO A 603 37.67 -45.08 -2.68
N LYS A 604 37.36 -45.84 -1.60
CA LYS A 604 36.14 -45.64 -0.80
C LYS A 604 36.10 -44.28 -0.12
N LEU A 605 37.23 -43.78 0.46
CA LEU A 605 37.28 -42.44 1.05
C LEU A 605 37.25 -41.36 -0.03
N ASN A 606 37.81 -41.60 -1.22
CA ASN A 606 37.69 -40.66 -2.35
C ASN A 606 36.25 -40.47 -2.74
N ASN A 607 35.42 -41.51 -2.78
CA ASN A 607 33.99 -41.40 -3.05
C ASN A 607 33.29 -40.55 -2.00
N VAL A 608 33.63 -40.70 -0.73
CA VAL A 608 33.07 -39.89 0.36
C VAL A 608 33.43 -38.41 0.20
N ILE A 609 34.69 -38.07 -0.21
CA ILE A 609 35.09 -36.70 -0.51
C ILE A 609 34.22 -36.13 -1.62
N ILE A 610 33.99 -36.86 -2.73
CA ILE A 610 33.23 -36.41 -3.86
C ILE A 610 31.77 -36.19 -3.47
N VAL A 611 31.15 -37.13 -2.75
CA VAL A 611 29.74 -36.97 -2.28
C VAL A 611 29.62 -35.76 -1.37
N GLY A 612 30.57 -35.54 -0.47
CA GLY A 612 30.60 -34.33 0.37
C GLY A 612 30.72 -33.05 -0.45
N CYS A 613 31.51 -33.03 -1.52
CA CYS A 613 31.61 -31.89 -2.45
C CYS A 613 30.32 -31.65 -3.22
N ILE A 614 29.61 -32.69 -3.65
CA ILE A 614 28.29 -32.58 -4.29
C ILE A 614 27.30 -31.92 -3.33
N LEU A 615 27.27 -32.33 -2.06
CA LEU A 615 26.40 -31.68 -1.05
C LEU A 615 26.77 -30.21 -0.84
N CYS A 616 28.06 -29.85 -0.84
CA CYS A 616 28.48 -28.45 -0.75
C CYS A 616 28.02 -27.63 -1.95
N TYR A 617 28.10 -28.15 -3.17
CA TYR A 617 27.54 -27.48 -4.36
C TYR A 617 26.00 -27.36 -4.31
N THR A 618 25.31 -28.41 -3.82
CA THR A 618 23.86 -28.37 -3.62
C THR A 618 23.47 -27.29 -2.61
N SER A 619 24.27 -27.09 -1.55
CA SER A 619 24.01 -26.03 -0.59
C SER A 619 24.05 -24.62 -1.21
N VAL A 620 24.91 -24.38 -2.22
CA VAL A 620 24.95 -23.11 -2.98
C VAL A 620 23.64 -22.87 -3.72
N ILE A 621 23.05 -23.92 -4.31
CA ILE A 621 21.75 -23.83 -4.98
C ILE A 621 20.67 -23.47 -3.96
N LEU A 622 20.66 -24.12 -2.79
CA LEU A 622 19.69 -23.86 -1.73
C LEU A 622 19.83 -22.46 -1.12
N PHE A 623 21.05 -21.90 -1.04
CA PHE A 623 21.26 -20.51 -0.60
C PHE A 623 20.69 -19.48 -1.57
N GLY A 624 20.58 -19.82 -2.86
CA GLY A 624 20.03 -18.95 -3.90
C GLY A 624 18.49 -18.93 -3.96
N LEU A 625 17.79 -19.80 -3.21
CA LEU A 625 16.34 -19.80 -3.14
C LEU A 625 15.87 -18.67 -2.21
N ASP A 626 15.33 -17.60 -2.80
CA ASP A 626 14.79 -16.42 -2.10
C ASP A 626 13.26 -16.39 -2.12
N ALA A 627 12.67 -15.26 -1.69
CA ALA A 627 11.22 -15.02 -1.66
C ALA A 627 10.52 -15.13 -3.03
N ARG A 628 11.27 -15.18 -4.12
CA ARG A 628 10.79 -15.35 -5.49
C ARG A 628 10.36 -16.78 -5.78
N PHE A 629 11.04 -17.75 -5.14
CA PHE A 629 10.84 -19.17 -5.38
C PHE A 629 10.08 -19.86 -4.25
N LEU A 630 10.14 -19.30 -3.04
CA LEU A 630 9.58 -19.90 -1.83
C LEU A 630 8.73 -18.88 -1.08
N ASP A 631 7.56 -19.29 -0.64
CA ASP A 631 6.77 -18.59 0.37
C ASP A 631 7.48 -18.59 1.74
N MET A 632 6.98 -17.84 2.70
CA MET A 632 7.58 -17.72 4.04
C MET A 632 7.75 -19.08 4.73
N ARG A 633 6.78 -20.00 4.58
CA ARG A 633 6.84 -21.35 5.17
C ARG A 633 7.89 -22.21 4.47
N GLY A 634 7.91 -22.22 3.14
CA GLY A 634 8.91 -22.93 2.34
C GLY A 634 10.32 -22.40 2.58
N TYR A 635 10.46 -21.09 2.75
CA TYR A 635 11.76 -20.49 3.09
C TYR A 635 12.25 -20.94 4.48
N GLY A 636 11.36 -21.05 5.48
CA GLY A 636 11.69 -21.60 6.80
C GLY A 636 12.18 -23.04 6.74
N ILE A 637 11.54 -23.89 5.93
CA ILE A 637 12.02 -25.27 5.68
C ILE A 637 13.40 -25.26 5.02
N ASN A 638 13.58 -24.42 4.00
CA ASN A 638 14.86 -24.26 3.31
C ASN A 638 15.98 -23.81 4.25
N CYS A 639 15.71 -22.97 5.27
CA CYS A 639 16.67 -22.55 6.29
C CYS A 639 17.28 -23.76 7.02
N ASN A 640 16.47 -24.71 7.43
CA ASN A 640 16.90 -25.93 8.11
C ASN A 640 17.65 -26.88 7.15
N VAL A 641 17.11 -27.09 5.95
CA VAL A 641 17.67 -28.00 4.94
C VAL A 641 19.06 -27.54 4.48
N ARG A 642 19.21 -26.25 4.11
CA ARG A 642 20.51 -25.73 3.63
C ARG A 642 21.60 -25.81 4.69
N THR A 643 21.23 -25.56 5.97
CA THR A 643 22.17 -25.69 7.10
C THR A 643 22.62 -27.14 7.31
N ALA A 644 21.68 -28.09 7.23
CA ALA A 644 21.97 -29.52 7.35
C ALA A 644 22.82 -30.02 6.18
N VAL A 645 22.48 -29.69 4.93
CA VAL A 645 23.20 -30.11 3.73
C VAL A 645 24.64 -29.59 3.75
N LEU A 646 24.84 -28.32 4.11
CA LEU A 646 26.18 -27.73 4.20
C LEU A 646 27.01 -28.39 5.32
N SER A 647 26.40 -28.58 6.50
CA SER A 647 27.11 -29.23 7.64
C SER A 647 27.56 -30.65 7.32
N MET A 648 26.65 -31.46 6.77
CA MET A 648 26.97 -32.86 6.39
C MET A 648 27.99 -32.92 5.24
N GLY A 649 27.83 -32.07 4.21
CA GLY A 649 28.75 -31.95 3.08
C GLY A 649 30.18 -31.64 3.53
N PHE A 650 30.31 -30.67 4.44
CA PHE A 650 31.61 -30.35 5.04
C PHE A 650 32.21 -31.53 5.83
N SER A 651 31.43 -32.19 6.69
CA SER A 651 31.94 -33.33 7.47
C SER A 651 32.31 -34.55 6.63
N MET A 652 31.61 -34.79 5.54
CA MET A 652 32.00 -35.86 4.60
C MET A 652 33.27 -35.49 3.85
N SER A 653 33.36 -34.34 3.23
CA SER A 653 34.51 -33.95 2.41
C SER A 653 35.75 -33.73 3.26
N PHE A 654 35.67 -32.89 4.29
CA PHE A 654 36.81 -32.59 5.18
C PHE A 654 37.15 -33.76 6.10
N GLY A 655 36.14 -34.45 6.67
CA GLY A 655 36.36 -35.62 7.53
C GLY A 655 37.10 -36.75 6.82
N ALA A 656 36.85 -36.98 5.54
CA ALA A 656 37.60 -37.96 4.75
C ALA A 656 39.02 -37.47 4.44
N LEU A 657 39.26 -36.19 4.17
CA LEU A 657 40.60 -35.60 4.03
C LEU A 657 41.40 -35.72 5.35
N PHE A 658 40.75 -35.34 6.48
CA PHE A 658 41.28 -35.46 7.81
C PHE A 658 41.70 -36.92 8.14
N SER A 659 40.81 -37.89 7.89
CA SER A 659 41.10 -39.32 8.14
C SER A 659 42.29 -39.82 7.34
N LYS A 660 42.47 -39.34 6.09
CA LYS A 660 43.65 -39.67 5.26
C LYS A 660 44.90 -39.05 5.83
N THR A 661 44.91 -37.79 6.21
CA THR A 661 46.07 -37.12 6.82
C THR A 661 46.45 -37.78 8.14
N TRP A 662 45.42 -38.12 8.97
CA TRP A 662 45.62 -38.86 10.21
C TRP A 662 46.27 -40.23 9.99
N ARG A 663 45.84 -41.00 8.95
CA ARG A 663 46.49 -42.25 8.57
C ARG A 663 47.98 -42.07 8.24
N VAL A 664 48.32 -41.06 7.43
CA VAL A 664 49.70 -40.73 7.05
C VAL A 664 50.54 -40.43 8.29
N HIS A 665 50.02 -39.56 9.17
CA HIS A 665 50.68 -39.21 10.43
C HIS A 665 50.93 -40.47 11.33
N LYS A 666 49.91 -41.31 11.51
CA LYS A 666 50.03 -42.55 12.33
C LYS A 666 50.99 -43.52 11.75
N ILE A 667 51.01 -43.75 10.43
CA ILE A 667 51.98 -44.66 9.77
C ILE A 667 53.41 -44.10 9.90
N PHE A 668 53.55 -42.75 9.73
CA PHE A 668 54.88 -42.12 9.88
C PHE A 668 55.41 -42.19 11.31
N THR A 669 54.56 -41.97 12.30
CA THR A 669 54.91 -42.05 13.70
C THR A 669 55.30 -43.53 14.10
N ALA A 670 54.51 -44.48 13.58
CA ALA A 670 54.82 -45.91 13.79
C ALA A 670 56.09 -46.36 13.05
N ALA A 671 56.40 -45.80 11.90
CA ALA A 671 57.65 -46.07 11.17
C ALA A 671 58.85 -45.54 11.93
N LYS A 672 58.79 -44.44 12.66
CA LYS A 672 59.87 -43.97 13.57
C LYS A 672 60.11 -44.89 14.72
N THR A 673 59.13 -45.72 15.12
CA THR A 673 59.30 -46.71 16.26
C THR A 673 59.40 -48.13 15.76
N LEU A 674 59.78 -48.37 14.48
CA LEU A 674 60.01 -49.71 13.87
C LEU A 674 58.80 -50.68 13.97
N LYS A 675 57.60 -50.15 14.21
CA LYS A 675 56.33 -50.94 14.25
C LYS A 675 55.61 -50.94 12.90
N LYS A 676 55.39 -52.16 12.32
CA LYS A 676 54.51 -52.26 11.12
C LYS A 676 53.08 -52.10 11.51
N LEU A 677 52.46 -50.93 11.16
CA LEU A 677 51.04 -50.61 11.41
C LEU A 677 50.33 -50.59 10.09
N ALA A 678 49.33 -51.46 9.92
CA ALA A 678 48.38 -51.44 8.76
C ALA A 678 47.04 -50.96 9.22
N ILE A 679 46.60 -49.75 8.77
CA ILE A 679 45.27 -49.16 9.07
C ILE A 679 44.33 -49.48 7.90
N LYS A 680 43.26 -50.26 8.18
CA LYS A 680 42.23 -50.62 7.21
C LYS A 680 41.37 -49.44 6.89
N ASP A 681 40.89 -49.30 5.64
CA ASP A 681 39.99 -48.24 5.17
C ASP A 681 38.66 -48.20 5.96
N LEU A 682 38.19 -49.34 6.47
CA LEU A 682 36.98 -49.41 7.29
C LEU A 682 37.08 -48.59 8.59
N HIS A 683 38.26 -48.57 9.23
CA HIS A 683 38.49 -47.75 10.44
C HIS A 683 38.44 -46.25 10.12
N LEU A 684 38.96 -45.85 8.96
CA LEU A 684 38.89 -44.45 8.49
C LEU A 684 37.47 -44.02 8.16
N LEU A 685 36.67 -44.88 7.53
CA LEU A 685 35.24 -44.66 7.31
C LEU A 685 34.49 -44.55 8.63
N GLY A 686 34.87 -45.32 9.66
CA GLY A 686 34.31 -45.22 11.02
C GLY A 686 34.54 -43.84 11.65
N ILE A 687 35.70 -43.22 11.43
CA ILE A 687 35.98 -41.84 11.88
C ILE A 687 35.02 -40.85 11.20
N VAL A 688 34.85 -40.94 9.87
CA VAL A 688 33.92 -40.06 9.12
C VAL A 688 32.49 -40.29 9.57
N ALA A 689 32.09 -41.56 9.79
CA ALA A 689 30.74 -41.85 10.29
C ALA A 689 30.51 -41.30 11.70
N GLY A 690 31.54 -41.33 12.58
CA GLY A 690 31.48 -40.68 13.89
C GLY A 690 31.30 -39.17 13.83
N LEU A 691 32.00 -38.47 12.90
CA LEU A 691 31.83 -37.04 12.67
C LEU A 691 30.43 -36.71 12.14
N LEU A 692 29.91 -37.50 11.20
CA LEU A 692 28.52 -37.35 10.71
C LEU A 692 27.49 -37.60 11.80
N ALA A 693 27.70 -38.59 12.68
CA ALA A 693 26.80 -38.83 13.81
C ALA A 693 26.72 -37.64 14.75
N VAL A 694 27.84 -36.93 15.02
CA VAL A 694 27.86 -35.71 15.81
C VAL A 694 27.02 -34.62 15.09
N ASP A 695 27.19 -34.44 13.78
CA ASP A 695 26.36 -33.48 13.02
C ASP A 695 24.87 -33.79 13.11
N VAL A 696 24.49 -35.05 12.89
CA VAL A 696 23.10 -35.49 12.97
C VAL A 696 22.53 -35.23 14.36
N ILE A 697 23.27 -35.53 15.44
CA ILE A 697 22.80 -35.26 16.81
C ILE A 697 22.60 -33.75 17.04
N VAL A 698 23.57 -32.91 16.70
CA VAL A 698 23.50 -31.47 16.90
C VAL A 698 22.34 -30.85 16.09
N LEU A 699 22.22 -31.23 14.81
CA LEU A 699 21.16 -30.72 13.93
C LEU A 699 19.78 -31.22 14.35
N SER A 700 19.63 -32.49 14.76
CA SER A 700 18.35 -33.03 15.26
C SER A 700 17.94 -32.36 16.57
N CYS A 701 18.87 -32.13 17.50
CA CYS A 701 18.61 -31.34 18.71
C CYS A 701 18.20 -29.93 18.38
N TRP A 702 18.84 -29.26 17.40
CA TRP A 702 18.50 -27.93 16.98
C TRP A 702 17.07 -27.86 16.43
N ILE A 703 16.74 -28.73 15.48
CA ILE A 703 15.40 -28.78 14.85
C ILE A 703 14.31 -29.15 15.87
N ALA A 704 14.61 -30.01 16.85
CA ALA A 704 13.65 -30.43 17.86
C ALA A 704 13.37 -29.35 18.92
N VAL A 705 14.40 -28.58 19.32
CA VAL A 705 14.31 -27.58 20.40
C VAL A 705 13.84 -26.22 19.88
N ASP A 706 14.41 -25.75 18.76
CA ASP A 706 14.19 -24.40 18.24
C ASP A 706 14.51 -24.34 16.75
N PRO A 707 13.61 -24.83 15.88
CA PRO A 707 13.84 -24.85 14.44
C PRO A 707 14.03 -23.45 13.87
N LEU A 708 14.81 -23.32 12.80
CA LEU A 708 14.94 -22.07 12.06
C LEU A 708 13.62 -21.73 11.37
N GLU A 709 13.13 -20.54 11.64
CA GLU A 709 11.95 -19.95 11.02
C GLU A 709 12.32 -18.78 10.11
N ALA A 710 11.51 -18.56 9.09
CA ALA A 710 11.59 -17.35 8.28
C ALA A 710 10.89 -16.19 9.00
N LYS A 711 11.55 -15.04 9.13
CA LYS A 711 10.95 -13.79 9.60
C LYS A 711 11.29 -12.66 8.65
N GLU A 712 10.38 -11.71 8.54
CA GLU A 712 10.62 -10.47 7.79
C GLU A 712 11.47 -9.53 8.63
N LEU A 713 12.63 -9.17 8.11
CA LEU A 713 13.48 -8.13 8.66
C LEU A 713 13.19 -6.83 7.90
N LYS A 714 12.52 -5.89 8.54
CA LYS A 714 12.15 -4.59 7.97
C LYS A 714 13.28 -3.58 8.15
N PHE A 715 13.57 -2.80 7.11
CA PHE A 715 14.58 -1.74 7.11
C PHE A 715 13.88 -0.38 7.05
N GLU A 716 13.39 0.11 8.21
CA GLU A 716 12.68 1.40 8.32
C GLU A 716 13.54 2.58 7.88
N GLU A 717 14.87 2.53 8.09
CA GLU A 717 15.83 3.55 7.67
C GLU A 717 15.90 3.74 6.15
N LEU A 718 15.57 2.71 5.37
CA LEU A 718 15.55 2.75 3.90
C LEU A 718 14.15 2.98 3.35
N SER A 719 13.17 3.29 4.20
CA SER A 719 11.79 3.52 3.75
C SER A 719 11.73 4.67 2.75
N ARG A 720 11.00 4.45 1.64
CA ARG A 720 10.74 5.46 0.62
C ARG A 720 9.30 5.95 0.78
N LYS A 721 9.15 7.27 0.99
CA LYS A 721 7.83 7.91 1.02
C LYS A 721 7.47 8.33 -0.40
N GLU A 722 6.50 7.66 -0.99
CA GLU A 722 5.82 8.11 -2.19
C GLU A 722 4.52 8.84 -1.80
N GLN A 723 3.79 9.39 -2.80
CA GLN A 723 2.66 10.30 -2.51
C GLN A 723 1.63 9.70 -1.52
N ASP A 724 1.34 8.40 -1.62
CA ASP A 724 0.29 7.74 -0.83
C ASP A 724 0.75 6.47 -0.11
N ALA A 725 2.03 6.11 -0.21
CA ALA A 725 2.58 4.90 0.37
C ALA A 725 3.95 5.14 1.01
N ILE A 726 4.20 4.42 2.07
CA ILE A 726 5.54 4.26 2.65
C ILE A 726 5.98 2.84 2.27
N PHE A 727 6.93 2.74 1.32
CA PHE A 727 7.53 1.46 0.96
C PHE A 727 8.62 1.13 1.97
N ILE A 728 8.41 0.07 2.74
CA ILE A 728 9.37 -0.43 3.71
C ILE A 728 10.05 -1.66 3.10
N PRO A 729 11.35 -1.57 2.75
CA PRO A 729 12.09 -2.74 2.28
C PRO A 729 12.17 -3.80 3.37
N ALA A 730 11.90 -5.05 3.04
CA ALA A 730 11.98 -6.17 3.96
C ALA A 730 12.70 -7.36 3.31
N LEU A 731 13.41 -8.15 4.14
CA LEU A 731 14.16 -9.33 3.72
C LEU A 731 13.70 -10.56 4.50
N PHE A 732 13.52 -11.70 3.83
CA PHE A 732 13.35 -12.98 4.53
C PHE A 732 14.66 -13.40 5.19
N HIS A 733 14.63 -13.52 6.50
CA HIS A 733 15.77 -13.86 7.32
C HIS A 733 15.51 -15.13 8.14
N CYS A 734 16.51 -16.06 8.15
CA CYS A 734 16.44 -17.25 8.99
C CYS A 734 16.82 -16.92 10.43
N THR A 735 15.91 -17.08 11.35
CA THR A 735 16.16 -16.81 12.77
C THR A 735 15.43 -17.80 13.68
N CYS A 736 15.94 -17.98 14.89
CA CYS A 736 15.30 -18.67 15.99
C CYS A 736 15.84 -18.13 17.31
N LYS A 737 15.20 -18.44 18.43
CA LYS A 737 15.54 -17.88 19.76
C LYS A 737 16.97 -18.20 20.19
N TYR A 738 17.43 -19.41 19.93
CA TYR A 738 18.75 -19.90 20.33
C TYR A 738 19.74 -20.05 19.17
N LYS A 739 19.49 -19.35 18.03
CA LYS A 739 20.32 -19.39 16.81
C LYS A 739 21.82 -19.26 17.12
N SER A 740 22.20 -18.25 17.91
CA SER A 740 23.60 -17.96 18.23
C SER A 740 24.29 -19.10 18.98
N TYR A 741 23.61 -19.78 19.90
CA TYR A 741 24.19 -20.89 20.68
C TYR A 741 24.42 -22.14 19.82
N PHE A 742 23.42 -22.52 19.01
CA PHE A 742 23.57 -23.68 18.12
C PHE A 742 24.61 -23.42 17.03
N LEU A 743 24.64 -22.23 16.46
CA LEU A 743 25.62 -21.83 15.45
C LEU A 743 27.04 -21.80 16.05
N ALA A 744 27.21 -21.23 17.25
CA ALA A 744 28.49 -21.21 17.96
C ALA A 744 29.00 -22.63 18.30
N SER A 745 28.12 -23.53 18.75
CA SER A 745 28.49 -24.93 19.02
C SER A 745 28.96 -25.66 17.76
N LEU A 746 28.28 -25.44 16.63
CA LEU A 746 28.64 -26.03 15.34
C LEU A 746 29.99 -25.49 14.84
N PHE A 747 30.20 -24.16 14.93
CA PHE A 747 31.46 -23.52 14.53
C PHE A 747 32.62 -23.91 15.44
N ALA A 748 32.42 -24.02 16.76
CA ALA A 748 33.44 -24.47 17.69
C ALA A 748 33.90 -25.89 17.37
N TYR A 749 32.96 -26.82 17.20
CA TYR A 749 33.25 -28.20 16.82
C TYR A 749 34.00 -28.31 15.49
N LYS A 750 33.47 -27.65 14.43
CA LYS A 750 34.08 -27.65 13.09
C LYS A 750 35.44 -26.94 13.09
N GLY A 751 35.54 -25.81 13.83
CA GLY A 751 36.77 -25.05 13.98
C GLY A 751 37.90 -25.87 14.65
N LEU A 752 37.60 -26.61 15.75
CA LEU A 752 38.54 -27.50 16.38
C LEU A 752 39.00 -28.63 15.43
N LEU A 753 38.06 -29.20 14.67
CA LEU A 753 38.37 -30.21 13.65
C LEU A 753 39.28 -29.65 12.54
N LEU A 754 39.03 -28.43 12.09
CA LEU A 754 39.86 -27.71 11.10
C LEU A 754 41.27 -27.45 11.65
N LEU A 755 41.41 -26.94 12.88
CA LEU A 755 42.68 -26.64 13.52
C LEU A 755 43.50 -27.93 13.71
N PHE A 756 42.86 -29.01 14.14
CA PHE A 756 43.55 -30.31 14.30
C PHE A 756 43.93 -30.90 12.93
N GLY A 757 43.12 -30.77 11.91
CA GLY A 757 43.42 -31.12 10.52
C GLY A 757 44.60 -30.32 9.96
N LEU A 758 44.68 -29.03 10.25
CA LEU A 758 45.76 -28.13 9.87
C LEU A 758 47.07 -28.54 10.55
N PHE A 759 47.04 -28.86 11.86
CA PHE A 759 48.18 -29.38 12.61
C PHE A 759 48.71 -30.68 12.00
N LEU A 760 47.83 -31.62 11.68
CA LEU A 760 48.24 -32.88 11.04
C LEU A 760 48.84 -32.67 9.64
N ALA A 761 48.29 -31.75 8.85
CA ALA A 761 48.80 -31.39 7.52
C ALA A 761 50.21 -30.77 7.62
N TRP A 762 50.42 -29.91 8.63
CA TRP A 762 51.75 -29.32 8.91
C TRP A 762 52.78 -30.38 9.31
N GLU A 763 52.46 -31.28 10.23
CA GLU A 763 53.36 -32.35 10.71
C GLU A 763 53.72 -33.33 9.58
N THR A 764 52.79 -33.57 8.64
CA THR A 764 53.00 -34.50 7.53
C THR A 764 53.61 -33.88 6.27
N ARG A 765 53.92 -32.58 6.26
CA ARG A 765 54.35 -31.85 5.03
C ARG A 765 55.65 -32.37 4.40
N HIS A 766 56.59 -32.88 5.24
CA HIS A 766 57.90 -33.39 4.81
C HIS A 766 57.90 -34.89 4.52
N VAL A 767 56.78 -35.58 4.67
CA VAL A 767 56.68 -37.02 4.42
C VAL A 767 56.62 -37.32 2.93
N SER A 768 57.74 -37.77 2.34
CA SER A 768 57.80 -38.27 0.98
C SER A 768 57.91 -39.79 0.93
N ILE A 769 56.81 -40.49 1.00
CA ILE A 769 56.75 -41.96 0.84
C ILE A 769 56.26 -42.20 -0.60
N PRO A 770 57.06 -42.88 -1.47
CA PRO A 770 56.72 -43.16 -2.87
C PRO A 770 55.35 -43.86 -3.07
N ALA A 771 54.98 -44.68 -2.04
CA ALA A 771 53.69 -45.41 -2.00
C ALA A 771 52.50 -44.54 -1.61
N LEU A 772 52.70 -43.34 -1.06
CA LEU A 772 51.67 -42.40 -0.58
C LEU A 772 51.84 -40.99 -1.19
N ASN A 773 52.04 -40.92 -2.49
CA ASN A 773 52.32 -39.67 -3.23
C ASN A 773 51.15 -38.64 -3.16
N ASP A 774 49.99 -39.03 -2.56
CA ASP A 774 48.81 -38.15 -2.36
C ASP A 774 48.97 -37.19 -1.18
N SER A 775 49.89 -37.40 -0.23
CA SER A 775 49.93 -36.66 1.06
C SER A 775 50.14 -35.15 0.86
N LYS A 776 50.95 -34.73 -0.12
CA LYS A 776 51.24 -33.34 -0.44
C LYS A 776 49.95 -32.60 -0.91
N TYR A 777 49.21 -33.20 -1.83
CA TYR A 777 47.98 -32.61 -2.40
C TYR A 777 46.85 -32.61 -1.38
N ILE A 778 46.76 -33.63 -0.53
CA ILE A 778 45.77 -33.66 0.56
C ILE A 778 46.07 -32.55 1.59
N GLY A 779 47.35 -32.35 1.95
CA GLY A 779 47.77 -31.27 2.84
C GLY A 779 47.39 -29.90 2.28
N MET A 780 47.65 -29.62 0.98
CA MET A 780 47.25 -28.40 0.31
C MET A 780 45.71 -28.20 0.31
N SER A 781 44.96 -29.31 0.14
CA SER A 781 43.48 -29.25 0.23
C SER A 781 43.01 -28.85 1.62
N VAL A 782 43.65 -29.34 2.69
CA VAL A 782 43.33 -28.95 4.09
C VAL A 782 43.57 -27.46 4.33
N TYR A 783 44.69 -26.89 3.83
CA TYR A 783 45.00 -25.47 3.91
C TYR A 783 43.93 -24.62 3.16
N ASN A 784 43.59 -25.05 1.95
CA ASN A 784 42.54 -24.40 1.18
C ASN A 784 41.20 -24.34 1.93
N VAL A 785 40.76 -25.49 2.48
CA VAL A 785 39.51 -25.56 3.25
C VAL A 785 39.56 -24.66 4.48
N PHE A 786 40.69 -24.67 5.22
CA PHE A 786 40.86 -23.84 6.42
C PHE A 786 40.71 -22.34 6.09
N VAL A 787 41.45 -21.86 5.10
CA VAL A 787 41.42 -20.41 4.75
C VAL A 787 40.04 -19.96 4.27
N LEU A 788 39.44 -20.69 3.31
CA LEU A 788 38.18 -20.28 2.71
C LEU A 788 36.97 -20.49 3.64
N ALA A 789 36.96 -21.53 4.47
CA ALA A 789 35.95 -21.72 5.49
C ALA A 789 35.99 -20.60 6.55
N THR A 790 37.20 -20.21 7.00
CA THR A 790 37.36 -19.10 7.95
C THR A 790 36.84 -17.78 7.38
N ILE A 791 37.18 -17.45 6.13
CA ILE A 791 36.67 -16.24 5.45
C ILE A 791 35.16 -16.32 5.34
N GLY A 792 34.58 -17.44 4.91
CA GLY A 792 33.15 -17.61 4.75
C GLY A 792 32.38 -17.42 6.07
N VAL A 793 32.90 -17.97 7.18
CA VAL A 793 32.31 -17.84 8.53
C VAL A 793 32.35 -16.37 8.99
N ILE A 794 33.49 -15.69 8.86
CA ILE A 794 33.65 -14.28 9.26
C ILE A 794 32.66 -13.40 8.48
N VAL A 795 32.56 -13.58 7.16
CA VAL A 795 31.65 -12.82 6.33
C VAL A 795 30.19 -13.10 6.69
N SER A 796 29.84 -14.37 6.92
CA SER A 796 28.47 -14.74 7.30
C SER A 796 28.03 -14.12 8.63
N ILE A 797 28.95 -14.03 9.62
CA ILE A 797 28.64 -13.41 10.91
C ILE A 797 28.62 -11.88 10.81
N ALA A 798 29.56 -11.28 10.10
CA ALA A 798 29.69 -9.82 10.02
C ALA A 798 28.58 -9.14 9.21
N LEU A 799 27.96 -9.86 8.28
CA LEU A 799 26.92 -9.34 7.38
C LEU A 799 25.53 -9.94 7.65
N ASP A 800 25.36 -10.72 8.72
CA ASP A 800 24.07 -11.32 9.07
C ASP A 800 23.06 -10.21 9.41
N GLY A 801 21.92 -10.18 8.71
CA GLY A 801 20.88 -9.15 8.89
C GLY A 801 21.25 -7.74 8.42
N SER A 802 22.31 -7.59 7.61
CA SER A 802 22.67 -6.27 7.08
C SER A 802 21.82 -5.88 5.87
N LYS A 803 21.71 -4.56 5.62
CA LYS A 803 21.06 -3.99 4.43
C LYS A 803 21.74 -4.42 3.10
N TYR A 804 22.97 -4.93 3.15
CA TYR A 804 23.71 -5.42 1.98
C TYR A 804 23.52 -6.92 1.78
N TYR A 805 22.28 -7.36 1.62
CA TYR A 805 21.83 -8.75 1.57
C TYR A 805 22.43 -9.56 0.39
N GLU A 806 22.86 -8.90 -0.69
CA GLU A 806 23.50 -9.54 -1.85
C GLU A 806 24.91 -10.05 -1.53
N ALA A 807 25.68 -9.30 -0.72
CA ALA A 807 27.07 -9.58 -0.42
C ALA A 807 27.28 -10.88 0.37
N PRO A 808 26.53 -11.19 1.44
CA PRO A 808 26.64 -12.48 2.13
C PRO A 808 26.40 -13.68 1.22
N TYR A 809 25.37 -13.60 0.36
CA TYR A 809 25.08 -14.66 -0.59
C TYR A 809 26.22 -14.85 -1.61
N ALA A 810 26.65 -13.75 -2.25
CA ALA A 810 27.69 -13.79 -3.27
C ALA A 810 29.03 -14.35 -2.71
N ILE A 811 29.50 -13.81 -1.58
CA ILE A 811 30.80 -14.17 -1.00
C ILE A 811 30.77 -15.58 -0.44
N SER A 812 29.72 -15.96 0.30
CA SER A 812 29.62 -17.32 0.87
C SER A 812 29.49 -18.37 -0.22
N SER A 813 28.71 -18.14 -1.26
CA SER A 813 28.58 -19.05 -2.41
C SER A 813 29.90 -19.20 -3.17
N LEU A 814 30.59 -18.07 -3.40
CA LEU A 814 31.89 -18.07 -4.09
C LEU A 814 32.95 -18.83 -3.27
N CYS A 815 33.04 -18.58 -1.95
CA CYS A 815 33.95 -19.31 -1.05
C CYS A 815 33.71 -20.83 -1.08
N LEU A 816 32.45 -21.25 -1.03
CA LEU A 816 32.06 -22.65 -1.11
C LEU A 816 32.43 -23.28 -2.46
N ILE A 817 32.12 -22.61 -3.58
CA ILE A 817 32.43 -23.07 -4.93
C ILE A 817 33.95 -23.20 -5.10
N VAL A 818 34.74 -22.18 -4.74
CA VAL A 818 36.19 -22.20 -4.91
C VAL A 818 36.81 -23.27 -4.00
N CYS A 819 36.39 -23.34 -2.74
CA CYS A 819 36.88 -24.35 -1.77
C CYS A 819 36.67 -25.75 -2.27
N THR A 820 35.48 -26.10 -2.74
CA THR A 820 35.15 -27.45 -3.24
C THR A 820 35.84 -27.76 -4.56
N THR A 821 35.86 -26.79 -5.51
CA THR A 821 36.54 -27.00 -6.80
C THR A 821 38.05 -27.22 -6.64
N VAL A 822 38.72 -26.34 -5.88
CA VAL A 822 40.17 -26.51 -5.64
C VAL A 822 40.46 -27.83 -4.93
N THR A 823 39.65 -28.22 -3.95
CA THR A 823 39.80 -29.50 -3.25
C THR A 823 39.66 -30.68 -4.21
N LEU A 824 38.66 -30.70 -5.07
CA LEU A 824 38.46 -31.73 -6.09
C LEU A 824 39.65 -31.80 -7.07
N LEU A 825 40.10 -30.66 -7.58
CA LEU A 825 41.23 -30.59 -8.53
C LEU A 825 42.51 -31.11 -7.90
N LEU A 826 42.84 -30.68 -6.66
CA LEU A 826 44.05 -31.14 -5.96
C LEU A 826 44.03 -32.64 -5.68
N VAL A 827 42.87 -33.20 -5.38
CA VAL A 827 42.78 -34.65 -5.02
C VAL A 827 42.77 -35.53 -6.27
N PHE A 828 42.11 -35.11 -7.39
CA PHE A 828 41.86 -36.02 -8.52
C PHE A 828 42.70 -35.75 -9.76
N VAL A 829 43.04 -34.49 -10.10
CA VAL A 829 43.83 -34.16 -11.30
C VAL A 829 45.22 -34.85 -11.29
N PRO A 830 45.98 -34.86 -10.18
CA PRO A 830 47.28 -35.56 -10.17
C PRO A 830 47.14 -37.06 -10.44
N LYS A 831 46.06 -37.70 -10.00
CA LYS A 831 45.81 -39.14 -10.20
C LYS A 831 45.48 -39.46 -11.65
N ILE A 832 44.61 -38.63 -12.25
CA ILE A 832 44.25 -38.77 -13.65
C ILE A 832 45.45 -38.56 -14.55
N HIS A 833 46.28 -37.56 -14.26
CA HIS A 833 47.53 -37.31 -15.00
C HIS A 833 48.50 -38.48 -14.89
N GLN A 834 48.72 -39.02 -13.67
CA GLN A 834 49.57 -40.19 -13.47
C GLN A 834 49.03 -41.44 -14.16
N PHE A 835 47.68 -41.55 -14.25
CA PHE A 835 47.07 -42.67 -14.97
C PHE A 835 47.36 -42.62 -16.47
N PHE A 836 47.17 -41.49 -17.12
CA PHE A 836 47.42 -41.33 -18.57
C PHE A 836 48.93 -41.42 -18.94
N MET A 837 49.82 -40.80 -18.15
CA MET A 837 51.27 -40.86 -18.39
C MET A 837 51.84 -42.29 -18.27
N LYS A 838 51.20 -43.20 -17.51
CA LYS A 838 51.60 -44.57 -17.37
C LYS A 838 51.09 -45.46 -18.52
N ASP A 839 49.94 -45.15 -19.07
CA ASP A 839 49.42 -45.80 -20.27
C ASP A 839 50.25 -45.45 -21.54
N ASP A 840 50.71 -44.19 -21.68
CA ASP A 840 51.59 -43.77 -22.76
C ASP A 840 52.97 -44.49 -22.74
N ASN A 841 53.49 -44.78 -21.52
CA ASN A 841 54.74 -45.54 -21.39
C ASN A 841 54.57 -47.07 -21.58
N ALA A 842 53.34 -47.58 -21.37
CA ALA A 842 53.02 -48.99 -21.67
C ALA A 842 52.81 -49.21 -23.17
N THR A 843 52.33 -48.20 -23.87
CA THR A 843 52.14 -48.26 -25.36
C THR A 843 53.47 -48.08 -26.14
N LYS A 844 54.50 -47.48 -25.49
CA LYS A 844 55.82 -47.27 -26.07
C LYS A 844 56.80 -48.48 -25.87
N GLN A 845 56.41 -49.53 -25.14
CA GLN A 845 57.17 -50.79 -24.95
C GLN A 845 56.35 -51.96 -25.49
N ALA A 846 56.07 -51.96 -26.81
CA ALA A 846 55.77 -53.21 -27.49
C ALA A 846 57.09 -53.74 -28.09
N PRO A 847 57.57 -54.93 -27.72
CA PRO A 847 58.73 -55.45 -28.37
C PRO A 847 58.39 -55.99 -29.74
N SER A 848 59.12 -55.53 -30.77
CA SER A 848 59.24 -56.18 -32.03
C SER A 848 59.92 -57.52 -31.82
N ILE A 849 59.23 -58.59 -32.14
CA ILE A 849 59.78 -59.99 -32.27
C ILE A 849 60.68 -60.06 -33.51
N HIS A 850 62.00 -60.21 -33.25
CA HIS A 850 62.84 -60.98 -34.21
C HIS A 850 63.76 -61.88 -33.45
N SER A 851 63.57 -63.17 -33.78
CA SER A 851 64.44 -64.36 -33.45
C SER A 851 65.89 -64.11 -33.72
N ILE A 852 66.80 -64.76 -32.94
CA ILE A 852 67.80 -65.72 -33.37
C ILE A 852 68.71 -66.12 -32.10
N ASN A 853 68.68 -67.44 -31.93
CA ASN A 853 69.62 -68.41 -31.42
C ASN A 853 70.92 -67.96 -30.69
N ALA A 854 71.06 -68.63 -29.58
CA ALA A 854 72.25 -69.48 -29.12
C ALA A 854 73.58 -68.82 -28.91
N SER A 855 74.00 -68.79 -27.66
CA SER A 855 75.13 -69.69 -27.23
C SER A 855 75.66 -69.32 -25.79
N ARG A 856 75.90 -70.37 -25.08
CA ARG A 856 76.60 -70.53 -23.84
C ARG A 856 77.86 -69.69 -23.71
N SER A 857 78.19 -69.16 -22.56
CA SER A 857 79.26 -69.68 -21.62
C SER A 857 79.48 -68.64 -20.52
N ASN A 858 79.45 -69.18 -19.32
CA ASN A 858 80.34 -69.18 -18.23
C ASN A 858 81.22 -67.94 -17.93
N THR A 859 81.16 -67.58 -16.67
CA THR A 859 82.18 -67.40 -15.63
C THR A 859 82.43 -65.98 -15.11
N GLN A 860 82.32 -66.02 -13.84
CA GLN A 860 83.15 -65.36 -12.73
C GLN A 860 83.24 -63.88 -12.57
N SER A 861 82.67 -63.51 -11.41
CA SER A 861 83.29 -62.87 -10.28
C SER A 861 84.36 -61.82 -10.54
N HIS A 862 84.17 -60.67 -10.07
CA HIS A 862 85.06 -60.06 -9.01
C HIS A 862 84.48 -58.68 -8.59
N SER A 863 84.35 -58.57 -7.33
CA SER A 863 84.45 -57.45 -6.41
C SER A 863 85.52 -56.41 -6.78
N PHE A 864 85.30 -55.19 -6.48
CA PHE A 864 86.19 -54.38 -5.62
C PHE A 864 85.81 -52.87 -5.68
N ILE A 865 85.46 -52.29 -4.55
CA ILE A 865 86.10 -51.21 -3.77
C ILE A 865 85.76 -49.74 -4.28
N CYS A 866 85.17 -49.00 -3.33
CA CYS A 866 85.28 -47.57 -3.12
C CYS A 866 86.76 -47.11 -3.12
N PRO A 867 87.00 -45.79 -3.43
CA PRO A 867 87.03 -44.84 -2.28
C PRO A 867 86.59 -43.40 -2.63
N SER A 868 86.10 -42.73 -1.63
CA SER A 868 86.33 -41.33 -1.38
C SER A 868 87.84 -41.16 -0.97
N PRO A 869 88.46 -40.01 -1.00
CA PRO A 869 88.02 -38.75 -0.29
C PRO A 869 88.65 -37.40 -0.78
N VAL A 870 88.33 -36.37 0.00
CA VAL A 870 89.24 -35.31 0.50
C VAL A 870 89.42 -34.03 -0.28
N LEU A 871 88.82 -32.93 0.20
CA LEU A 871 89.37 -31.77 0.95
C LEU A 871 90.17 -30.70 0.18
N VAL A 872 89.95 -29.48 0.69
CA VAL A 872 90.83 -28.25 0.70
C VAL A 872 90.39 -27.24 -0.37
N GLY A 873 90.11 -26.07 -0.11
CA GLY A 873 90.22 -25.20 1.07
C GLY A 873 90.30 -23.74 0.63
N ARG A 874 89.84 -22.92 1.47
CA ARG A 874 90.38 -21.63 1.85
C ARG A 874 90.12 -20.34 1.04
N HIS A 875 89.56 -19.38 1.80
CA HIS A 875 89.93 -17.94 2.04
C HIS A 875 89.71 -17.01 0.90
N THR A 876 89.15 -15.78 1.09
CA THR A 876 89.27 -14.70 2.10
C THR A 876 88.20 -13.67 1.85
N ALA A 877 87.40 -13.16 2.75
CA ALA A 877 87.59 -12.03 3.66
C ALA A 877 87.97 -10.71 2.96
N PHE A 878 87.09 -9.71 3.15
CA PHE A 878 87.33 -8.27 3.53
C PHE A 878 86.02 -7.55 3.33
N ALA A 879 85.34 -7.05 4.29
CA ALA A 879 85.47 -6.01 5.32
C ALA A 879 85.40 -4.60 4.80
N SER A 880 84.52 -3.88 5.49
CA SER A 880 84.52 -2.49 5.96
C SER A 880 84.06 -1.45 4.91
N LYS A 881 83.35 -0.39 5.22
CA LYS A 881 83.12 0.54 6.33
C LYS A 881 81.99 1.49 5.91
N ALA A 882 80.99 1.79 6.67
CA ALA A 882 80.76 2.92 7.58
C ALA A 882 81.10 4.32 6.99
N THR A 883 80.06 5.16 7.05
CA THR A 883 80.00 6.55 7.58
C THR A 883 78.56 7.05 7.39
N GLN A 884 77.80 7.30 8.35
CA GLN A 884 77.54 8.37 9.31
C GLN A 884 77.68 9.81 8.75
N THR A 885 76.64 10.60 8.78
CA THR A 885 76.41 11.97 9.24
C THR A 885 74.94 12.29 9.00
N ASP A 886 74.11 12.44 10.01
CA ASP A 886 73.82 13.58 10.90
C ASP A 886 73.44 14.86 10.17
N TYR A 887 72.33 15.37 10.53
CA TYR A 887 71.89 16.69 11.04
C TYR A 887 70.41 16.96 10.77
N ASP A 888 69.70 17.07 11.75
CA ASP A 888 68.94 18.11 12.51
C ASP A 888 67.55 18.47 12.03
N ALA A 889 66.65 18.33 13.00
CA ALA A 889 65.41 19.02 13.20
C ALA A 889 65.65 20.53 13.48
N PRO A 890 64.69 21.47 13.54
CA PRO A 890 63.48 21.32 14.36
C PRO A 890 62.22 22.10 13.88
N GLY A 891 61.20 21.94 14.63
CA GLY A 891 60.34 23.03 15.04
C GLY A 891 58.85 22.98 14.61
N SER A 892 58.07 22.61 15.53
CA SER A 892 56.97 23.30 16.24
C SER A 892 55.68 23.61 15.51
N ALA A 893 54.66 23.07 16.10
CA ALA A 893 53.51 23.75 16.74
C ALA A 893 52.50 24.38 15.78
N ASP A 894 51.31 24.15 15.85
CA ASP A 894 50.20 24.35 16.74
C ASP A 894 48.88 24.43 15.97
N VAL A 895 47.91 23.81 16.48
CA VAL A 895 46.61 24.39 16.95
C VAL A 895 45.49 24.67 15.94
N CYS A 896 44.44 24.06 16.36
CA CYS A 896 43.00 24.44 16.40
C CYS A 896 42.09 24.09 15.24
N ARG A 897 41.17 23.20 15.59
CA ARG A 897 39.75 23.40 15.83
C ARG A 897 38.98 24.26 14.81
N LYS A 898 38.15 23.67 14.08
CA LYS A 898 36.70 23.61 14.37
C LYS A 898 36.07 22.47 13.64
#